data_6461db0a3e87fec5360bd9e1881b7400
#
_entry.id   6461db0a3e87fec5360bd9e1881b7400
#
_cell.length_a   1.000
_cell.length_b   1.000
_cell.length_c   1.000
_cell.angle_alpha   90.00
_cell.angle_beta   90.00
_cell.angle_gamma   90.00
#
_symmetry.space_group_name_H-M   'P 1'
#
loop_
_entity.id
_entity.type
_entity.pdbx_description
1 polymer ?
#
loop_
_entity_poly.entity_id
_entity_poly.type
_entity_poly.pdbx_seq_one_letter_code
_entity_poly.pdbx_strand_id
1 'polypeptide(L)'
;MWMVRXADANIAGYIVATGEVRIAQNVTYQGSITSATQIITEGSSTFDALPVPESIPGFCGIYTPETLDHYRLTISDNKGLTCEAKEMTLTACANDACDLLFAEPSSLNLSPDNSGQQSWVTGENINFTGSAVVEFAKRTTGSVTFGYNTADPSAPLRCYIGGNNVGLSGCKVTFSDAGFIFNNDTDGNTTIPTQLSAKPSNTGFNAKALSIQAVKTNTTTGVCEAAFPAGGDVSLDLSYTCSAGASCSDTVSLSNNNNTFAVEQAAKSFTLNFDSESKAPIVINYPDAGKLSLNVNTNLILDPLTNLSVNLTGSSNEYVVKPFGLAMEVASDGYAADANGSLFRLTGEAFDLKMNAVQWQTGQDTNNDGFPDNYSNITNNNIAKHFITEQPLVEALLKAPTPGIQGTLEAMSTVAFSDTGSLSESISQYNYDQVGIIDLTAGLQDADYFGAGDVKGELYNVGRFAPSQFQVVGVQAAAQCTQYGSNLTYLDQPFELGFTVQAQNQNGELMANYKEGFDKSSVDVNAENNEVGNYVPATNFTSRLVNLGNNNWGDISDGQWQMSQLNTTLKRLGVGQADGPFAMVSLMATLSDIEGATLIDANDKPNTQTACSGGCNSVRLNALPIEFRFGRLVLGNNAGSDLDPLLIPMQAQYYNGSGFVNNTEDNCSVFDHTQITQISPSSPQLTYKYGTGVSGQLEAGVYPADNGIYAQPNGLGEFTLEYNTYGWLKWDWQGDGTQLDPRTILQFGRFRGNDRVIYWRETRE
;
A
#
# COMPACT_ATOMS: atom_id res chain seq x y z
N MET A 1 26.51 -5.29 1.93
CA MET A 1 27.38 -4.19 1.48
C MET A 1 26.59 -3.28 0.57
N TRP A 2 26.36 -2.06 0.99
CA TRP A 2 25.70 -1.04 0.17
C TRP A 2 26.79 -0.16 -0.45
N MET A 3 26.76 -0.03 -1.76
CA MET A 3 27.78 0.78 -2.45
C MET A 3 27.08 1.92 -3.21
N VAL A 4 27.37 3.15 -2.82
CA VAL A 4 26.92 4.34 -3.55
C VAL A 4 27.99 4.62 -4.60
N ARG A 5 27.65 4.38 -5.87
CA ARG A 5 28.57 4.56 -7.00
C ARG A 5 28.20 5.73 -7.88
N UNK A 6 28.44 6.68 -7.59
CA UNK A 6 28.26 7.57 -8.31
C UNK A 6 29.22 8.44 -8.06
N ALA A 7 30.27 8.30 -8.49
CA ALA A 7 31.34 9.28 -8.35
C ALA A 7 30.92 10.62 -8.97
N ASP A 8 31.37 11.69 -8.38
CA ASP A 8 31.03 13.04 -8.81
C ASP A 8 29.52 13.33 -8.74
N ALA A 9 28.84 12.78 -7.73
CA ALA A 9 27.39 12.90 -7.57
C ALA A 9 27.01 13.78 -6.37
N ASN A 10 25.85 14.43 -6.47
CA ASN A 10 25.18 15.05 -5.32
C ASN A 10 24.03 14.14 -4.90
N ILE A 11 24.05 13.70 -3.65
CA ILE A 11 23.08 12.75 -3.11
C ILE A 11 22.45 13.35 -1.86
N ALA A 12 21.13 13.34 -1.77
CA ALA A 12 20.41 13.78 -0.58
C ALA A 12 19.53 12.66 -0.05
N GLY A 13 19.51 12.48 1.27
CA GLY A 13 18.64 11.47 1.87
C GLY A 13 19.21 10.86 3.14
N TYR A 14 18.58 9.76 3.56
CA TYR A 14 18.95 9.05 4.78
C TYR A 14 19.25 7.60 4.44
N ILE A 15 20.40 7.10 4.91
CA ILE A 15 20.83 5.71 4.67
C ILE A 15 20.97 5.00 6.00
N VAL A 16 20.26 3.90 6.16
CA VAL A 16 20.45 2.96 7.28
C VAL A 16 20.83 1.62 6.69
N ALA A 17 21.95 1.07 7.12
CA ALA A 17 22.43 -0.20 6.59
C ALA A 17 22.88 -1.13 7.74
N THR A 18 22.49 -2.38 7.63
CA THR A 18 22.92 -3.42 8.59
C THR A 18 24.36 -3.89 8.34
N GLY A 19 25.00 -3.43 7.26
CA GLY A 19 26.38 -3.75 6.91
C GLY A 19 27.14 -2.52 6.49
N GLU A 20 28.33 -2.75 5.88
CA GLU A 20 29.22 -1.69 5.44
C GLU A 20 28.56 -0.77 4.39
N VAL A 21 28.76 0.55 4.54
CA VAL A 21 28.38 1.56 3.53
C VAL A 21 29.65 2.13 2.93
N ARG A 22 29.77 2.11 1.59
CA ARG A 22 30.89 2.69 0.87
C ARG A 22 30.39 3.87 0.02
N ILE A 23 31.07 5.01 0.11
CA ILE A 23 30.77 6.21 -0.64
C ILE A 23 31.95 6.51 -1.57
N ALA A 24 31.67 6.58 -2.88
CA ALA A 24 32.68 6.81 -3.89
C ALA A 24 33.30 8.20 -3.79
N GLN A 25 34.40 8.40 -4.51
CA GLN A 25 35.11 9.69 -4.48
C GLN A 25 34.27 10.86 -5.04
N ASN A 26 34.49 12.03 -4.51
CA ASN A 26 33.90 13.32 -4.93
C ASN A 26 32.35 13.33 -4.81
N VAL A 27 31.77 12.58 -3.89
CA VAL A 27 30.34 12.63 -3.62
C VAL A 27 30.06 13.75 -2.62
N THR A 28 29.10 14.62 -2.93
CA THR A 28 28.51 15.53 -1.95
C THR A 28 27.25 14.90 -1.41
N TYR A 29 27.23 14.60 -0.13
CA TYR A 29 26.12 13.92 0.51
C TYR A 29 25.46 14.83 1.54
N GLN A 30 24.14 15.06 1.37
CA GLN A 30 23.32 15.83 2.31
C GLN A 30 22.34 14.90 3.01
N GLY A 31 22.50 14.73 4.33
CA GLY A 31 21.64 13.83 5.09
C GLY A 31 22.36 13.13 6.22
N SER A 32 21.88 11.94 6.57
CA SER A 32 22.47 11.14 7.63
C SER A 32 22.71 9.70 7.16
N ILE A 33 23.81 9.11 7.62
CA ILE A 33 24.18 7.73 7.29
C ILE A 33 24.45 6.97 8.59
N THR A 34 23.78 5.85 8.76
CA THR A 34 24.01 4.93 9.88
C THR A 34 24.36 3.54 9.32
N SER A 35 25.41 2.97 9.85
CA SER A 35 25.86 1.62 9.48
C SER A 35 26.14 0.81 10.72
N ALA A 36 25.72 -0.46 10.72
CA ALA A 36 25.97 -1.35 11.85
C ALA A 36 27.44 -1.80 11.95
N THR A 37 28.22 -1.63 10.88
CA THR A 37 29.63 -2.05 10.87
C THR A 37 30.60 -0.89 10.64
N GLN A 38 30.59 -0.29 9.44
CA GLN A 38 31.48 0.82 9.14
C GLN A 38 30.99 1.64 7.95
N ILE A 39 31.43 2.88 7.89
CA ILE A 39 31.21 3.77 6.74
C ILE A 39 32.59 4.08 6.16
N ILE A 40 32.79 3.77 4.89
CA ILE A 40 34.06 4.00 4.18
C ILE A 40 33.81 5.05 3.10
N THR A 41 34.61 6.13 3.12
CA THR A 41 34.58 7.16 2.11
C THR A 41 35.83 7.11 1.27
N GLU A 42 35.70 7.27 -0.03
CA GLU A 42 36.83 7.28 -0.95
C GLU A 42 37.04 8.69 -1.50
N GLY A 43 38.28 9.17 -1.46
CA GLY A 43 38.66 10.45 -1.98
C GLY A 43 38.03 11.65 -1.26
N SER A 44 37.81 12.72 -2.00
CA SER A 44 37.37 14.02 -1.45
C SER A 44 35.83 14.11 -1.42
N SER A 45 35.20 13.34 -0.54
CA SER A 45 33.74 13.42 -0.37
C SER A 45 33.35 14.39 0.73
N THR A 46 32.28 15.14 0.49
CA THR A 46 31.79 16.17 1.42
C THR A 46 30.51 15.67 2.07
N PHE A 47 30.38 15.88 3.37
CA PHE A 47 29.19 15.50 4.14
C PHE A 47 28.57 16.73 4.76
N ASP A 48 27.36 17.01 4.38
CA ASP A 48 26.55 18.11 4.91
C ASP A 48 25.43 17.48 5.73
N ALA A 49 25.64 17.37 7.04
CA ALA A 49 24.71 16.67 7.91
C ALA A 49 23.39 17.42 8.06
N LEU A 50 22.30 16.76 7.75
CA LEU A 50 20.96 17.28 8.02
C LEU A 50 20.37 16.50 9.19
N PRO A 51 19.65 17.16 10.09
CA PRO A 51 18.98 16.43 11.18
C PRO A 51 17.94 15.45 10.61
N VAL A 52 17.86 14.29 11.21
CA VAL A 52 16.86 13.29 10.84
C VAL A 52 15.47 13.86 11.19
N PRO A 53 14.54 13.92 10.25
CA PRO A 53 13.19 14.38 10.59
C PRO A 53 12.54 13.49 11.67
N GLU A 54 11.86 14.11 12.59
CA GLU A 54 11.20 13.42 13.70
C GLU A 54 10.10 12.45 13.24
N SER A 55 9.67 12.55 12.00
CA SER A 55 8.54 11.82 11.48
C SER A 55 8.86 10.62 10.58
N ILE A 56 10.10 10.09 10.59
CA ILE A 56 10.41 8.90 9.79
C ILE A 56 10.17 7.64 10.65
N PRO A 57 9.11 6.86 10.40
CA PRO A 57 8.86 5.65 11.18
C PRO A 57 9.98 4.62 10.97
N GLY A 58 10.36 3.97 12.05
CA GLY A 58 11.39 2.92 12.00
C GLY A 58 12.82 3.42 11.94
N PHE A 59 13.04 4.73 11.92
CA PHE A 59 14.37 5.28 12.09
C PHE A 59 14.69 5.31 13.59
N CYS A 60 15.89 4.88 13.97
CA CYS A 60 16.37 5.14 15.32
C CYS A 60 16.53 6.66 15.43
N GLY A 61 15.50 7.31 15.93
CA GLY A 61 15.55 8.74 16.20
C GLY A 61 16.73 9.06 17.09
N ILE A 62 17.14 10.30 17.13
CA ILE A 62 18.09 10.75 18.14
C ILE A 62 17.43 10.38 19.47
N TYR A 63 18.02 9.42 20.19
CA TYR A 63 17.58 9.12 21.54
C TYR A 63 17.79 10.36 22.37
N THR A 64 16.78 11.19 22.48
CA THR A 64 16.73 12.15 23.58
C THR A 64 16.36 11.30 24.79
N PRO A 65 17.26 11.12 25.75
CA PRO A 65 16.84 10.35 26.93
C PRO A 65 15.58 10.96 27.45
N GLU A 66 14.55 10.13 27.60
CA GLU A 66 13.32 10.59 28.24
C GLU A 66 13.70 11.24 29.56
N THR A 67 13.26 12.46 29.76
CA THR A 67 13.53 13.14 31.03
C THR A 67 12.47 12.67 32.02
N LEU A 68 12.91 12.29 33.20
CA LEU A 68 11.98 11.96 34.28
C LEU A 68 11.21 13.22 34.65
N ASP A 69 9.87 13.16 34.54
CA ASP A 69 9.00 14.27 34.95
C ASP A 69 8.72 14.22 36.45
N HIS A 70 8.25 13.06 36.92
CA HIS A 70 7.94 12.89 38.36
C HIS A 70 7.90 11.40 38.70
N TYR A 71 7.96 11.13 40.00
CA TYR A 71 7.61 9.82 40.54
C TYR A 71 6.16 9.85 41.01
N ARG A 72 5.46 8.72 40.85
CA ARG A 72 4.08 8.57 41.28
C ARG A 72 3.95 7.42 42.28
N LEU A 73 3.46 7.67 43.49
CA LEU A 73 3.09 6.64 44.45
C LEU A 73 1.57 6.46 44.39
N THR A 74 1.14 5.29 43.96
CA THR A 74 -0.28 4.96 43.83
C THR A 74 -0.70 4.01 44.94
N ILE A 75 -1.73 4.37 45.68
CA ILE A 75 -2.29 3.63 46.80
C ILE A 75 -3.78 3.40 46.53
N SER A 76 -4.24 2.16 46.66
CA SER A 76 -5.62 1.79 46.34
C SER A 76 -6.63 2.59 47.15
N ASP A 77 -6.36 2.73 48.43
CA ASP A 77 -7.21 3.50 49.34
C ASP A 77 -6.41 3.99 50.55
N ASN A 78 -7.02 4.83 51.39
CA ASN A 78 -6.36 5.40 52.57
C ASN A 78 -6.49 4.52 53.84
N LYS A 79 -6.70 3.20 53.69
CA LYS A 79 -6.91 2.26 54.78
C LYS A 79 -5.89 1.14 54.77
N GLY A 80 -5.45 0.71 55.93
CA GLY A 80 -4.55 -0.41 56.09
C GLY A 80 -4.92 -1.24 57.32
N LEU A 81 -4.36 -2.42 57.44
CA LEU A 81 -4.57 -3.30 58.58
C LEU A 81 -3.26 -3.48 59.34
N THR A 82 -3.34 -3.57 60.65
CA THR A 82 -2.11 -3.76 61.48
C THR A 82 -1.56 -5.17 61.34
N CYS A 83 -2.34 -6.13 60.87
CA CYS A 83 -1.89 -7.51 60.66
C CYS A 83 -1.37 -7.76 59.24
N GLU A 84 -1.49 -6.78 58.29
CA GLU A 84 -1.11 -6.98 56.89
C GLU A 84 -0.25 -5.81 56.40
N ALA A 85 0.64 -6.05 55.48
CA ALA A 85 1.35 -4.96 54.79
C ALA A 85 0.48 -4.32 53.72
N LYS A 86 0.53 -2.99 53.60
CA LYS A 86 -0.18 -2.23 52.57
C LYS A 86 0.66 -2.17 51.32
N GLU A 87 0.13 -2.74 50.27
CA GLU A 87 0.75 -2.72 48.95
C GLU A 87 0.49 -1.37 48.25
N MET A 88 1.49 -0.86 47.56
CA MET A 88 1.45 0.38 46.82
C MET A 88 2.30 0.24 45.55
N THR A 89 2.00 1.00 44.51
CA THR A 89 2.79 1.00 43.27
C THR A 89 3.58 2.30 43.16
N LEU A 90 4.86 2.19 42.93
CA LEU A 90 5.78 3.30 42.66
C LEU A 90 6.11 3.31 41.20
N THR A 91 5.91 4.43 40.51
CA THR A 91 6.10 4.56 39.04
C THR A 91 6.98 5.76 38.76
N ALA A 92 7.91 5.61 37.82
CA ALA A 92 8.72 6.70 37.27
C ALA A 92 8.08 7.14 35.95
N CYS A 93 7.62 8.41 35.90
CA CYS A 93 6.82 8.95 34.79
C CYS A 93 7.65 9.90 33.95
N ALA A 94 7.64 9.69 32.64
CA ALA A 94 8.38 10.54 31.69
C ALA A 94 7.57 11.78 31.26
N ASN A 95 6.27 11.84 31.63
CA ASN A 95 5.42 13.00 31.33
C ASN A 95 4.42 13.25 32.46
N ASP A 96 3.73 14.37 32.38
CA ASP A 96 2.80 14.85 33.43
C ASP A 96 1.62 13.90 33.67
N ALA A 97 1.12 13.25 32.59
CA ALA A 97 -0.01 12.32 32.68
C ALA A 97 0.40 10.96 33.23
N CYS A 98 1.68 10.59 33.10
CA CYS A 98 2.23 9.29 33.45
C CYS A 98 1.67 8.15 32.60
N ASP A 99 1.37 8.46 31.33
CA ASP A 99 1.05 7.46 30.32
C ASP A 99 2.30 7.02 29.58
N LEU A 100 3.44 7.66 29.86
CA LEU A 100 4.75 7.28 29.35
C LEU A 100 5.68 7.03 30.55
N LEU A 101 6.23 5.81 30.64
CA LEU A 101 7.09 5.42 31.72
C LEU A 101 8.55 5.82 31.43
N PHE A 102 9.24 6.28 32.47
CA PHE A 102 10.67 6.57 32.38
C PHE A 102 11.45 5.25 32.35
N ALA A 103 12.19 4.99 31.27
CA ALA A 103 12.78 3.70 30.98
C ALA A 103 14.19 3.50 31.54
N GLU A 104 14.74 4.50 32.26
CA GLU A 104 16.07 4.38 32.84
C GLU A 104 15.98 3.99 34.34
N PRO A 105 17.03 3.36 34.89
CA PRO A 105 17.01 2.97 36.30
C PRO A 105 16.79 4.16 37.24
N SER A 106 15.97 3.94 38.23
CA SER A 106 15.61 4.94 39.24
C SER A 106 15.82 4.36 40.64
N SER A 107 16.13 5.22 41.58
CA SER A 107 16.32 4.83 43.00
C SER A 107 15.64 5.84 43.92
N LEU A 108 14.83 5.35 44.86
CA LEU A 108 14.18 6.19 45.86
C LEU A 108 14.42 5.63 47.26
N ASN A 109 14.72 6.53 48.19
CA ASN A 109 14.67 6.21 49.61
C ASN A 109 13.34 6.70 50.13
N LEU A 110 12.45 5.77 50.48
CA LEU A 110 11.06 6.05 50.85
C LEU A 110 10.98 6.46 52.31
N SER A 111 9.96 7.29 52.63
CA SER A 111 9.68 7.70 54.00
C SER A 111 8.21 7.32 54.39
N PRO A 112 7.93 7.05 55.70
CA PRO A 112 8.79 7.22 56.85
C PRO A 112 9.85 6.12 56.95
N ASP A 113 10.92 6.40 57.65
CA ASP A 113 11.99 5.45 57.95
C ASP A 113 11.45 4.27 58.73
N ASN A 114 12.07 3.12 58.57
CA ASN A 114 11.78 1.93 59.37
C ASN A 114 12.05 2.21 60.85
N SER A 115 11.10 1.92 61.68
CA SER A 115 11.25 2.14 63.14
C SER A 115 10.22 1.34 63.91
N GLY A 116 10.69 0.57 64.91
CA GLY A 116 9.82 -0.12 65.85
C GLY A 116 8.73 -0.98 65.20
N GLN A 117 7.49 -0.49 65.22
CA GLN A 117 6.32 -1.22 64.73
C GLN A 117 5.94 -0.88 63.32
N GLN A 118 6.81 -0.19 62.56
CA GLN A 118 6.54 0.13 61.15
C GLN A 118 7.78 -0.07 60.28
N SER A 119 7.57 -0.61 59.08
CA SER A 119 8.69 -0.86 58.16
C SER A 119 8.24 -1.06 56.71
N TRP A 120 9.08 -0.63 55.81
CA TRP A 120 8.94 -1.02 54.41
C TRP A 120 9.39 -2.49 54.28
N VAL A 121 8.47 -3.37 53.93
CA VAL A 121 8.72 -4.81 53.79
C VAL A 121 9.68 -5.05 52.60
N THR A 122 9.53 -4.27 51.55
CA THR A 122 10.37 -4.29 50.37
C THR A 122 11.70 -3.58 50.56
N GLY A 123 11.90 -2.92 51.74
CA GLY A 123 13.07 -2.10 52.02
C GLY A 123 12.80 -0.62 51.78
N GLU A 124 13.53 0.24 52.45
CA GLU A 124 13.38 1.72 52.29
C GLU A 124 13.97 2.20 50.98
N ASN A 125 15.00 1.53 50.49
CA ASN A 125 15.68 1.91 49.25
C ASN A 125 15.21 1.00 48.11
N ILE A 126 14.49 1.59 47.16
CA ILE A 126 13.91 0.87 46.05
C ILE A 126 14.65 1.25 44.79
N ASN A 127 15.19 0.25 44.07
CA ASN A 127 15.81 0.41 42.76
C ASN A 127 14.89 -0.27 41.74
N PHE A 128 14.49 0.46 40.68
CA PHE A 128 13.53 -0.05 39.71
C PHE A 128 13.63 0.68 38.39
N THR A 129 12.99 0.12 37.38
CA THR A 129 12.85 0.75 36.06
C THR A 129 11.35 0.75 35.71
N GLY A 130 10.85 1.91 35.33
CA GLY A 130 9.42 2.06 35.00
C GLY A 130 8.54 2.01 36.23
N SER A 131 8.32 0.83 36.81
CA SER A 131 7.39 0.66 37.93
C SER A 131 7.84 -0.44 38.88
N ALA A 132 7.46 -0.31 40.16
CA ALA A 132 7.74 -1.29 41.21
C ALA A 132 6.60 -1.35 42.22
N VAL A 133 6.36 -2.54 42.76
CA VAL A 133 5.46 -2.72 43.90
C VAL A 133 6.26 -2.57 45.17
N VAL A 134 5.75 -1.77 46.10
CA VAL A 134 6.34 -1.56 47.41
C VAL A 134 5.31 -1.87 48.51
N GLU A 135 5.76 -2.37 49.64
CA GLU A 135 4.88 -2.78 50.74
C GLU A 135 5.33 -2.15 52.07
N PHE A 136 4.35 -1.66 52.81
CA PHE A 136 4.61 -1.05 54.13
C PHE A 136 3.73 -1.70 55.18
N ALA A 137 4.37 -2.19 56.28
CA ALA A 137 3.71 -2.79 57.39
C ALA A 137 3.73 -1.82 58.58
N LYS A 138 2.58 -1.69 59.26
CA LYS A 138 2.48 -0.95 60.53
C LYS A 138 1.68 -1.78 61.52
N ARG A 139 2.32 -2.20 62.58
CA ARG A 139 1.79 -3.17 63.56
C ARG A 139 1.00 -2.52 64.70
N THR A 140 0.71 -1.21 64.62
CA THR A 140 -0.12 -0.46 65.61
C THR A 140 -1.10 0.43 64.82
N THR A 141 -2.27 0.64 65.42
CA THR A 141 -3.28 1.56 64.83
C THR A 141 -2.72 2.96 64.69
N GLY A 142 -3.28 3.70 63.78
CA GLY A 142 -2.91 5.10 63.54
C GLY A 142 -2.49 5.38 62.13
N SER A 143 -2.28 6.63 61.81
CA SER A 143 -2.03 7.08 60.45
C SER A 143 -0.54 7.21 60.15
N VAL A 144 -0.18 6.97 58.91
CA VAL A 144 1.15 7.17 58.33
C VAL A 144 1.02 8.07 57.10
N THR A 145 1.92 9.03 56.99
CA THR A 145 2.04 9.85 55.77
C THR A 145 3.27 9.38 55.02
N PHE A 146 3.10 9.03 53.72
CA PHE A 146 4.15 8.51 52.88
C PHE A 146 4.84 9.62 52.09
N GLY A 147 6.10 9.42 51.78
CA GLY A 147 6.91 10.34 51.02
C GLY A 147 8.26 9.70 50.64
N TYR A 148 9.26 10.53 50.46
CA TYR A 148 10.61 10.06 50.15
C TYR A 148 11.64 11.01 50.77
N ASN A 149 12.82 10.47 51.08
CA ASN A 149 13.94 11.25 51.59
C ASN A 149 14.90 11.67 50.48
N THR A 150 15.21 10.75 49.55
CA THR A 150 16.09 11.00 48.41
C THR A 150 15.58 10.28 47.19
N ALA A 151 15.91 10.80 46.00
CA ALA A 151 15.60 10.18 44.72
C ALA A 151 16.74 10.43 43.73
N ASP A 152 17.05 9.44 42.91
CA ASP A 152 18.07 9.52 41.87
C ASP A 152 17.54 8.75 40.61
N PRO A 153 17.29 9.43 39.48
CA PRO A 153 17.40 10.87 39.30
C PRO A 153 16.43 11.67 40.15
N SER A 154 16.75 12.91 40.44
CA SER A 154 15.95 13.77 41.29
C SER A 154 14.70 14.29 40.57
N ALA A 155 13.53 13.99 41.10
CA ALA A 155 12.26 14.46 40.57
C ALA A 155 11.20 14.49 41.69
N PRO A 156 10.13 15.29 41.56
CA PRO A 156 9.08 15.34 42.62
C PRO A 156 8.32 14.02 42.70
N LEU A 157 7.85 13.68 43.89
CA LEU A 157 6.94 12.56 44.09
C LEU A 157 5.50 13.10 44.18
N ARG A 158 4.60 12.50 43.43
CA ARG A 158 3.16 12.76 43.51
C ARG A 158 2.47 11.53 44.09
N CYS A 159 1.50 11.79 44.98
CA CYS A 159 0.78 10.69 45.63
C CYS A 159 -0.66 10.64 45.16
N TYR A 160 -1.07 9.44 44.75
CA TYR A 160 -2.45 9.17 44.31
C TYR A 160 -3.08 8.14 45.23
N ILE A 161 -4.28 8.46 45.78
CA ILE A 161 -5.07 7.52 46.60
C ILE A 161 -6.44 7.38 45.93
N GLY A 162 -6.80 6.13 45.60
CA GLY A 162 -8.06 5.86 44.89
C GLY A 162 -8.16 6.64 43.60
N GLY A 163 -7.04 6.77 42.87
CA GLY A 163 -6.98 7.48 41.59
C GLY A 163 -6.86 8.99 41.68
N ASN A 164 -6.97 9.59 42.86
CA ASN A 164 -6.96 11.05 43.03
C ASN A 164 -5.59 11.53 43.51
N ASN A 165 -5.05 12.57 42.87
CA ASN A 165 -3.82 13.20 43.35
C ASN A 165 -4.12 13.94 44.68
N VAL A 166 -3.54 13.45 45.75
CA VAL A 166 -3.77 14.02 47.12
C VAL A 166 -2.60 14.87 47.58
N GLY A 167 -1.53 14.96 46.77
CA GLY A 167 -0.30 15.65 47.18
C GLY A 167 0.41 14.89 48.30
N LEU A 168 1.65 15.28 48.63
CA LEU A 168 2.43 14.57 49.65
C LEU A 168 1.81 14.71 51.05
N SER A 169 1.26 15.87 51.38
CA SER A 169 0.62 16.07 52.70
C SER A 169 -0.67 15.25 52.87
N GLY A 170 -1.31 14.91 51.75
CA GLY A 170 -2.49 14.04 51.73
C GLY A 170 -2.17 12.56 51.56
N CYS A 171 -0.91 12.20 51.39
CA CYS A 171 -0.45 10.83 51.15
C CYS A 171 -0.51 10.02 52.46
N LYS A 172 -1.72 9.80 52.98
CA LYS A 172 -1.93 9.33 54.34
C LYS A 172 -2.81 8.08 54.35
N VAL A 173 -2.32 7.04 55.00
CA VAL A 173 -3.06 5.77 55.22
C VAL A 173 -3.27 5.58 56.71
N THR A 174 -4.48 5.21 57.12
CA THR A 174 -4.84 4.92 58.52
C THR A 174 -4.96 3.41 58.72
N PHE A 175 -4.20 2.89 59.63
CA PHE A 175 -4.14 1.45 59.95
C PHE A 175 -5.08 1.15 61.12
N SER A 176 -5.88 0.10 60.96
CA SER A 176 -6.87 -0.39 61.91
C SER A 176 -6.61 -1.86 62.26
N ASP A 177 -7.14 -2.29 63.44
CA ASP A 177 -6.96 -3.68 63.89
C ASP A 177 -7.97 -4.66 63.30
N ALA A 178 -8.94 -4.18 62.53
CA ALA A 178 -9.92 -5.05 61.89
C ALA A 178 -10.40 -4.42 60.58
N GLY A 179 -10.79 -5.25 59.59
CA GLY A 179 -11.24 -4.79 58.30
C GLY A 179 -11.53 -5.94 57.34
N PHE A 180 -11.55 -5.63 56.04
CA PHE A 180 -11.75 -6.61 54.97
C PHE A 180 -10.53 -6.68 54.07
N ILE A 181 -10.25 -7.89 53.62
CA ILE A 181 -9.22 -8.19 52.61
C ILE A 181 -9.92 -8.85 51.42
N PHE A 182 -9.52 -8.46 50.21
CA PHE A 182 -9.90 -9.16 48.98
C PHE A 182 -8.78 -10.17 48.67
N ASN A 183 -9.10 -11.46 48.70
CA ASN A 183 -8.14 -12.52 48.50
C ASN A 183 -8.23 -13.10 47.08
N ASN A 184 -7.08 -13.44 46.53
CA ASN A 184 -6.95 -14.32 45.41
C ASN A 184 -6.51 -15.69 45.96
N ASP A 185 -7.49 -16.52 46.25
CA ASP A 185 -7.26 -17.80 46.94
C ASP A 185 -6.51 -18.82 46.02
N THR A 186 -6.54 -18.59 44.70
CA THR A 186 -5.78 -19.42 43.74
C THR A 186 -4.28 -19.21 43.92
N ASP A 187 -3.87 -17.93 44.00
CA ASP A 187 -2.44 -17.58 44.03
C ASP A 187 -1.95 -17.37 45.47
N GLY A 188 -2.85 -17.33 46.44
CA GLY A 188 -2.51 -17.13 47.84
C GLY A 188 -2.05 -15.70 48.15
N ASN A 189 -2.60 -14.71 47.43
CA ASN A 189 -2.26 -13.30 47.60
C ASN A 189 -3.54 -12.47 47.59
N THR A 190 -3.41 -11.12 47.57
CA THR A 190 -4.55 -10.21 47.62
C THR A 190 -4.76 -9.44 46.32
N THR A 191 -4.20 -9.93 45.21
CA THR A 191 -4.26 -9.21 43.93
C THR A 191 -5.35 -9.80 43.01
N ILE A 192 -6.33 -8.97 42.65
CA ILE A 192 -7.24 -9.27 41.54
C ILE A 192 -6.48 -8.96 40.26
N PRO A 193 -6.24 -9.97 39.39
CA PRO A 193 -5.50 -9.71 38.16
C PRO A 193 -6.36 -9.04 37.08
N THR A 194 -5.73 -8.59 36.01
CA THR A 194 -6.42 -8.08 34.82
C THR A 194 -7.57 -9.00 34.40
N GLN A 195 -8.71 -8.43 34.12
CA GLN A 195 -9.91 -9.12 33.65
C GLN A 195 -10.24 -8.69 32.22
N LEU A 196 -11.11 -9.46 31.56
CA LEU A 196 -11.68 -9.06 30.26
C LEU A 196 -13.11 -8.58 30.45
N SER A 197 -13.49 -7.60 29.64
CA SER A 197 -14.84 -7.04 29.62
C SER A 197 -15.89 -8.17 29.47
N ALA A 198 -16.87 -8.21 30.38
CA ALA A 198 -17.97 -9.16 30.43
C ALA A 198 -17.56 -10.61 30.71
N LYS A 199 -16.32 -10.88 31.12
CA LYS A 199 -15.86 -12.22 31.44
C LYS A 199 -15.94 -12.46 32.97
N PRO A 200 -16.56 -13.55 33.44
CA PRO A 200 -16.51 -13.90 34.87
C PRO A 200 -15.09 -14.18 35.35
N SER A 201 -14.75 -13.69 36.54
CA SER A 201 -13.37 -13.78 37.07
C SER A 201 -12.89 -15.21 37.37
N ASN A 202 -13.79 -16.17 37.39
CA ASN A 202 -13.46 -17.59 37.67
C ASN A 202 -13.39 -18.46 36.43
N THR A 203 -13.42 -17.89 35.23
CA THR A 203 -13.35 -18.65 33.97
C THR A 203 -12.32 -18.05 33.01
N GLY A 204 -11.68 -18.91 32.22
CA GLY A 204 -10.81 -18.50 31.10
C GLY A 204 -9.60 -17.71 31.52
N PHE A 205 -9.27 -16.70 30.73
CA PHE A 205 -8.11 -15.82 30.93
C PHE A 205 -8.08 -15.29 32.37
N ASN A 206 -6.96 -15.46 33.06
CA ASN A 206 -6.74 -15.00 34.45
C ASN A 206 -7.80 -15.46 35.42
N ALA A 207 -8.36 -16.65 35.21
CA ALA A 207 -9.37 -17.20 36.11
C ALA A 207 -8.80 -17.40 37.52
N LYS A 208 -9.48 -16.84 38.55
CA LYS A 208 -9.04 -16.95 39.94
C LYS A 208 -10.25 -17.19 40.86
N ALA A 209 -9.98 -17.96 41.92
CA ALA A 209 -10.92 -18.07 43.05
C ALA A 209 -10.71 -16.82 43.93
N LEU A 210 -11.69 -15.92 43.95
CA LEU A 210 -11.61 -14.68 44.70
C LEU A 210 -12.55 -14.75 45.93
N SER A 211 -12.17 -14.08 47.02
CA SER A 211 -13.04 -13.97 48.18
C SER A 211 -12.87 -12.61 48.89
N ILE A 212 -13.90 -12.20 49.61
CA ILE A 212 -13.83 -11.11 50.58
C ILE A 212 -13.71 -11.76 51.96
N GLN A 213 -12.65 -11.42 52.71
CA GLN A 213 -12.41 -12.00 54.04
C GLN A 213 -12.47 -10.90 55.10
N ALA A 214 -13.23 -11.12 56.12
CA ALA A 214 -13.26 -10.24 57.29
C ALA A 214 -12.18 -10.70 58.29
N VAL A 215 -11.26 -9.82 58.64
CA VAL A 215 -10.11 -10.13 59.49
C VAL A 215 -10.01 -9.15 60.67
N LYS A 216 -9.40 -9.63 61.73
CA LYS A 216 -8.95 -8.79 62.86
C LYS A 216 -7.53 -9.18 63.23
N THR A 217 -6.79 -8.26 63.82
CA THR A 217 -5.42 -8.53 64.27
C THR A 217 -5.47 -9.27 65.63
N ASN A 218 -4.82 -10.40 65.69
CA ASN A 218 -4.63 -11.12 66.92
C ASN A 218 -3.67 -10.29 67.81
N THR A 219 -4.14 -9.85 68.96
CA THR A 219 -3.36 -8.96 69.87
C THR A 219 -2.13 -9.61 70.47
N THR A 220 -2.03 -10.94 70.40
CA THR A 220 -0.87 -11.70 70.94
C THR A 220 0.17 -11.96 69.87
N THR A 221 -0.27 -12.39 68.68
CA THR A 221 0.62 -12.82 67.63
C THR A 221 0.86 -11.75 66.56
N GLY A 222 -0.01 -10.77 66.48
CA GLY A 222 0.07 -9.73 65.44
C GLY A 222 -0.37 -10.18 64.04
N VAL A 223 -0.85 -11.42 63.88
CA VAL A 223 -1.30 -11.92 62.58
C VAL A 223 -2.79 -11.73 62.40
N CYS A 224 -3.27 -11.74 61.13
CA CYS A 224 -4.71 -11.66 60.84
C CYS A 224 -5.38 -12.98 61.25
N GLU A 225 -6.56 -12.82 61.91
CA GLU A 225 -7.45 -13.97 62.24
C GLU A 225 -8.89 -13.63 61.84
N ALA A 226 -9.74 -14.65 61.73
CA ALA A 226 -11.13 -14.53 61.30
C ALA A 226 -11.91 -13.58 62.23
N ALA A 227 -12.59 -12.58 61.64
CA ALA A 227 -13.42 -11.65 62.39
C ALA A 227 -14.82 -12.21 62.69
N PHE A 228 -15.35 -13.12 61.86
CA PHE A 228 -16.68 -13.77 62.01
C PHE A 228 -16.52 -15.29 62.12
N PRO A 229 -15.94 -15.82 63.17
CA PRO A 229 -15.59 -17.23 63.24
C PRO A 229 -16.78 -18.20 63.22
N ALA A 230 -18.00 -17.71 63.42
CA ALA A 230 -19.21 -18.55 63.26
C ALA A 230 -19.72 -18.59 61.80
N GLY A 231 -19.19 -17.75 60.96
CA GLY A 231 -19.70 -17.63 59.57
C GLY A 231 -21.13 -17.08 59.52
N GLY A 232 -21.76 -17.27 58.33
CA GLY A 232 -23.16 -16.88 58.14
C GLY A 232 -23.36 -15.62 57.29
N ASP A 233 -24.59 -15.16 57.25
CA ASP A 233 -25.01 -14.02 56.44
C ASP A 233 -24.65 -12.70 57.10
N VAL A 234 -23.91 -11.85 56.41
CA VAL A 234 -23.50 -10.52 56.90
C VAL A 234 -23.90 -9.45 55.91
N SER A 235 -24.55 -8.40 56.39
CA SER A 235 -24.91 -7.26 55.53
C SER A 235 -23.71 -6.32 55.41
N LEU A 236 -23.32 -6.01 54.16
CA LEU A 236 -22.18 -5.17 53.81
C LEU A 236 -22.61 -4.08 52.84
N ASP A 237 -22.00 -2.91 52.93
CA ASP A 237 -22.10 -1.91 51.87
C ASP A 237 -20.98 -2.12 50.89
N LEU A 238 -21.33 -2.38 49.63
CA LEU A 238 -20.38 -2.57 48.54
C LEU A 238 -20.47 -1.41 47.55
N SER A 239 -19.32 -1.00 47.03
CA SER A 239 -19.21 -0.01 45.96
C SER A 239 -17.94 -0.31 45.14
N TYR A 240 -17.77 0.41 44.03
CA TYR A 240 -16.49 0.38 43.32
C TYR A 240 -16.03 1.82 43.05
N THR A 241 -14.72 1.98 42.89
CA THR A 241 -14.11 3.25 42.51
C THR A 241 -13.54 3.09 41.13
N CYS A 242 -13.78 4.08 40.24
CA CYS A 242 -13.19 4.17 38.92
C CYS A 242 -11.92 5.02 39.06
N SER A 243 -10.78 4.48 38.59
CA SER A 243 -9.50 5.16 38.73
C SER A 243 -9.37 6.31 37.74
N ALA A 244 -8.51 7.27 38.06
CA ALA A 244 -8.27 8.46 37.24
C ALA A 244 -7.91 8.07 35.81
N GLY A 245 -8.46 8.78 34.83
CA GLY A 245 -8.27 8.52 33.43
C GLY A 245 -9.28 7.54 32.84
N ALA A 246 -9.92 6.73 33.66
CA ALA A 246 -10.97 5.82 33.19
C ALA A 246 -12.35 6.48 33.33
N SER A 247 -13.25 6.14 32.43
CA SER A 247 -14.66 6.52 32.53
C SER A 247 -15.46 5.26 32.80
N CYS A 248 -16.20 5.22 33.90
CA CYS A 248 -16.93 4.04 34.31
C CYS A 248 -18.38 4.39 34.63
N SER A 249 -19.32 3.73 34.03
CA SER A 249 -20.73 3.99 34.33
C SER A 249 -21.57 2.72 34.51
N ASP A 250 -21.05 1.57 34.09
CA ASP A 250 -21.76 0.30 34.26
C ASP A 250 -21.57 -0.28 35.67
N THR A 251 -22.33 -1.30 36.00
CA THR A 251 -22.26 -1.96 37.29
C THR A 251 -21.32 -3.14 37.25
N VAL A 252 -20.57 -3.36 38.34
CA VAL A 252 -19.83 -4.62 38.52
C VAL A 252 -20.83 -5.66 39.02
N SER A 253 -21.02 -6.72 38.28
CA SER A 253 -21.78 -7.87 38.70
C SER A 253 -20.92 -8.69 39.66
N LEU A 254 -21.34 -8.79 40.95
CA LEU A 254 -20.65 -9.57 41.96
C LEU A 254 -21.56 -10.69 42.42
N SER A 255 -21.11 -11.94 42.24
CA SER A 255 -21.86 -13.11 42.70
C SER A 255 -21.22 -13.70 43.94
N ASN A 256 -22.03 -14.05 44.93
CA ASN A 256 -21.66 -14.82 46.11
C ASN A 256 -22.61 -16.01 46.20
N ASN A 257 -22.09 -17.22 46.08
CA ASN A 257 -22.87 -18.45 46.00
C ASN A 257 -23.89 -18.33 44.85
N ASN A 258 -25.20 -18.35 45.14
CA ASN A 258 -26.27 -18.32 44.12
C ASN A 258 -26.87 -16.92 43.95
N ASN A 259 -26.36 -15.91 44.66
CA ASN A 259 -26.87 -14.54 44.58
C ASN A 259 -25.93 -13.66 43.77
N THR A 260 -26.50 -12.81 42.92
CA THR A 260 -25.74 -11.85 42.12
C THR A 260 -26.22 -10.45 42.40
N PHE A 261 -25.28 -9.54 42.64
CA PHE A 261 -25.51 -8.16 43.03
C PHE A 261 -24.95 -7.22 42.00
N ALA A 262 -25.62 -6.09 41.75
CA ALA A 262 -25.15 -5.02 40.89
C ALA A 262 -24.46 -3.97 41.77
N VAL A 263 -23.13 -4.01 41.80
CA VAL A 263 -22.31 -3.08 42.60
C VAL A 263 -22.08 -1.81 41.78
N GLU A 264 -22.40 -0.67 42.35
CA GLU A 264 -22.30 0.65 41.74
C GLU A 264 -21.18 1.48 42.38
N GLN A 265 -20.91 2.64 41.82
CA GLN A 265 -19.97 3.59 42.48
C GLN A 265 -20.55 4.13 43.79
N ALA A 266 -21.86 4.30 43.84
CA ALA A 266 -22.54 4.63 45.10
C ALA A 266 -22.73 3.36 45.94
N ALA A 267 -22.31 3.43 47.21
CA ALA A 267 -22.39 2.27 48.08
C ALA A 267 -23.85 1.80 48.28
N LYS A 268 -24.06 0.50 48.18
CA LYS A 268 -25.35 -0.15 48.43
C LYS A 268 -25.16 -1.36 49.32
N SER A 269 -26.17 -1.62 50.19
CA SER A 269 -26.13 -2.74 51.13
C SER A 269 -26.53 -4.04 50.44
N PHE A 270 -25.73 -5.09 50.64
CA PHE A 270 -25.94 -6.45 50.14
C PHE A 270 -25.62 -7.42 51.28
N THR A 271 -26.24 -8.59 51.25
CA THR A 271 -25.96 -9.65 52.22
C THR A 271 -25.09 -10.73 51.55
N LEU A 272 -23.87 -10.94 52.06
CA LEU A 272 -22.96 -11.99 51.62
C LEU A 272 -22.88 -13.07 52.71
N ASN A 273 -22.71 -14.31 52.22
CA ASN A 273 -22.57 -15.48 53.08
C ASN A 273 -21.09 -15.78 53.30
N PHE A 274 -20.66 -15.78 54.56
CA PHE A 274 -19.29 -16.02 55.00
C PHE A 274 -19.17 -17.42 55.62
N ASP A 275 -18.04 -18.06 55.45
CA ASP A 275 -17.72 -19.34 56.07
C ASP A 275 -17.08 -19.16 57.44
N SER A 276 -16.61 -20.28 58.04
CA SER A 276 -15.99 -20.26 59.38
C SER A 276 -14.60 -19.61 59.39
N GLU A 277 -13.99 -19.37 58.23
CA GLU A 277 -12.75 -18.59 58.10
C GLU A 277 -13.03 -17.12 57.82
N SER A 278 -14.29 -16.72 57.93
CA SER A 278 -14.78 -15.38 57.59
C SER A 278 -14.53 -14.99 56.13
N LYS A 279 -14.60 -15.98 55.19
CA LYS A 279 -14.44 -15.77 53.75
C LYS A 279 -15.80 -15.88 53.07
N ALA A 280 -16.08 -14.91 52.21
CA ALA A 280 -17.22 -14.93 51.28
C ALA A 280 -16.67 -15.09 49.86
N PRO A 281 -16.77 -16.28 49.21
CA PRO A 281 -16.31 -16.43 47.84
C PRO A 281 -17.09 -15.52 46.91
N ILE A 282 -16.38 -14.90 45.94
CA ILE A 282 -17.02 -13.98 44.99
C ILE A 282 -16.57 -14.29 43.56
N VAL A 283 -17.46 -14.00 42.60
CA VAL A 283 -17.15 -13.95 41.18
C VAL A 283 -17.54 -12.56 40.71
N ILE A 284 -16.61 -11.87 40.08
CA ILE A 284 -16.85 -10.52 39.55
C ILE A 284 -16.90 -10.57 38.02
N ASN A 285 -17.68 -9.67 37.46
CA ASN A 285 -17.84 -9.49 36.01
C ASN A 285 -18.19 -8.02 35.76
N TYR A 286 -17.39 -7.33 34.99
CA TYR A 286 -17.66 -5.96 34.57
C TYR A 286 -17.85 -5.91 33.06
N PRO A 287 -19.04 -5.49 32.57
CA PRO A 287 -19.34 -5.55 31.14
C PRO A 287 -18.77 -4.42 30.29
N ASP A 288 -17.83 -3.68 30.82
CA ASP A 288 -17.24 -2.52 30.18
C ASP A 288 -15.73 -2.55 30.37
N ALA A 289 -15.01 -1.51 29.94
CA ALA A 289 -13.58 -1.36 30.10
C ALA A 289 -13.26 -0.28 31.13
N GLY A 290 -12.12 -0.43 31.80
CA GLY A 290 -11.67 0.57 32.77
C GLY A 290 -10.72 0.01 33.81
N LYS A 291 -10.34 0.86 34.75
CA LYS A 291 -9.48 0.50 35.87
C LYS A 291 -10.26 0.73 37.17
N LEU A 292 -10.48 -0.32 37.93
CA LEU A 292 -11.44 -0.34 39.04
C LEU A 292 -10.80 -0.81 40.34
N SER A 293 -11.39 -0.43 41.46
CA SER A 293 -11.19 -1.11 42.75
C SER A 293 -12.54 -1.29 43.45
N LEU A 294 -12.71 -2.42 44.10
CA LEU A 294 -13.91 -2.73 44.88
C LEU A 294 -13.73 -2.24 46.30
N ASN A 295 -14.82 -1.74 46.92
CA ASN A 295 -14.80 -1.27 48.28
C ASN A 295 -15.90 -1.97 49.08
N VAL A 296 -15.60 -2.28 50.33
CA VAL A 296 -16.54 -2.93 51.25
C VAL A 296 -16.50 -2.22 52.59
N ASN A 297 -17.67 -2.12 53.24
CA ASN A 297 -17.82 -1.43 54.51
C ASN A 297 -18.97 -2.07 55.28
N THR A 298 -18.85 -2.22 56.60
CA THR A 298 -19.98 -2.58 57.46
C THR A 298 -19.77 -2.01 58.86
N ASN A 299 -20.85 -1.70 59.52
CA ASN A 299 -20.88 -1.38 60.94
C ASN A 299 -21.38 -2.60 61.70
N LEU A 300 -20.48 -3.28 62.36
CA LEU A 300 -20.82 -4.46 63.18
C LEU A 300 -21.19 -4.01 64.58
N ILE A 301 -22.42 -4.30 65.00
CA ILE A 301 -22.88 -4.00 66.36
C ILE A 301 -22.36 -5.12 67.28
N LEU A 302 -21.44 -4.80 68.16
CA LEU A 302 -20.85 -5.75 69.10
C LEU A 302 -21.72 -5.99 70.31
N ASP A 303 -22.46 -4.97 70.73
CA ASP A 303 -23.38 -5.05 71.85
C ASP A 303 -24.67 -4.24 71.56
N PRO A 304 -25.78 -4.92 71.34
CA PRO A 304 -27.05 -4.24 71.05
C PRO A 304 -27.60 -3.40 72.20
N LEU A 305 -27.16 -3.70 73.38
CA LEU A 305 -27.68 -2.93 74.58
C LEU A 305 -26.97 -1.59 74.71
N THR A 306 -25.70 -1.52 74.40
CA THR A 306 -24.90 -0.30 74.47
C THR A 306 -24.68 0.37 73.10
N ASN A 307 -25.18 -0.24 72.08
CA ASN A 307 -24.96 0.19 70.67
C ASN A 307 -23.47 0.33 70.33
N LEU A 308 -22.63 -0.46 71.02
CA LEU A 308 -21.19 -0.51 70.68
C LEU A 308 -21.02 -1.12 69.34
N SER A 309 -20.42 -0.37 68.38
CA SER A 309 -20.21 -0.84 67.00
C SER A 309 -18.77 -0.58 66.59
N VAL A 310 -18.29 -1.44 65.63
CA VAL A 310 -16.99 -1.31 65.01
C VAL A 310 -17.23 -1.22 63.50
N ASN A 311 -16.62 -0.23 62.90
CA ASN A 311 -16.65 -0.05 61.47
C ASN A 311 -15.51 -0.87 60.83
N LEU A 312 -15.87 -1.87 60.03
CA LEU A 312 -14.91 -2.67 59.24
C LEU A 312 -14.97 -2.19 57.81
N THR A 313 -13.81 -1.86 57.23
CA THR A 313 -13.68 -1.42 55.84
C THR A 313 -12.56 -2.16 55.13
N GLY A 314 -12.62 -2.19 53.81
CA GLY A 314 -11.53 -2.75 52.99
C GLY A 314 -11.72 -2.38 51.53
N SER A 315 -10.63 -2.47 50.77
CA SER A 315 -10.66 -2.23 49.35
C SER A 315 -9.74 -3.25 48.63
N SER A 316 -10.08 -3.60 47.41
CA SER A 316 -9.20 -4.40 46.56
C SER A 316 -8.05 -3.53 46.02
N ASN A 317 -7.04 -4.18 45.44
CA ASN A 317 -6.12 -3.46 44.55
C ASN A 317 -6.91 -2.85 43.38
N GLU A 318 -6.31 -1.88 42.72
CA GLU A 318 -6.79 -1.47 41.41
C GLU A 318 -6.51 -2.61 40.41
N TYR A 319 -7.52 -2.96 39.63
CA TYR A 319 -7.37 -3.97 38.56
C TYR A 319 -7.98 -3.42 37.27
N VAL A 320 -7.39 -3.84 36.13
CA VAL A 320 -7.84 -3.40 34.82
C VAL A 320 -8.84 -4.42 34.28
N VAL A 321 -9.90 -3.91 33.66
CA VAL A 321 -10.81 -4.69 32.84
C VAL A 321 -10.63 -4.16 31.41
N LYS A 322 -10.00 -4.95 30.56
CA LYS A 322 -9.72 -4.53 29.17
C LYS A 322 -10.71 -5.14 28.20
N PRO A 323 -10.98 -4.48 27.05
CA PRO A 323 -11.77 -5.12 25.99
C PRO A 323 -11.16 -6.43 25.54
N PHE A 324 -12.00 -7.31 25.01
CA PHE A 324 -11.57 -8.60 24.49
C PHE A 324 -10.80 -8.44 23.16
N GLY A 325 -11.24 -7.48 22.31
CA GLY A 325 -10.57 -7.21 21.05
C GLY A 325 -11.20 -6.01 20.36
N LEU A 326 -10.61 -5.66 19.19
CA LEU A 326 -11.14 -4.60 18.32
C LEU A 326 -11.84 -5.27 17.13
N ALA A 327 -13.16 -5.12 17.08
CA ALA A 327 -13.95 -5.54 15.92
C ALA A 327 -13.80 -4.48 14.83
N MET A 328 -13.34 -4.89 13.65
CA MET A 328 -12.98 -4.00 12.55
C MET A 328 -13.91 -4.22 11.36
N GLU A 329 -14.28 -3.15 10.66
CA GLU A 329 -15.06 -3.26 9.42
C GLU A 329 -14.76 -2.10 8.47
N VAL A 330 -14.85 -2.40 7.16
CA VAL A 330 -14.87 -1.42 6.08
C VAL A 330 -16.25 -1.46 5.43
N ALA A 331 -16.50 -0.56 4.47
CA ALA A 331 -17.76 -0.57 3.71
C ALA A 331 -18.00 -1.95 3.07
N SER A 332 -19.26 -2.32 2.90
CA SER A 332 -19.65 -3.66 2.44
C SER A 332 -19.07 -4.05 1.07
N ASP A 333 -18.70 -3.07 0.24
CA ASP A 333 -18.03 -3.29 -1.05
C ASP A 333 -16.51 -3.48 -0.89
N GLY A 334 -15.96 -3.40 0.32
CA GLY A 334 -14.53 -3.43 0.61
C GLY A 334 -13.96 -4.82 0.89
N TYR A 335 -14.63 -5.89 0.46
CA TYR A 335 -14.16 -7.25 0.71
C TYR A 335 -14.03 -8.02 -0.60
N ALA A 336 -12.86 -8.58 -0.84
CA ALA A 336 -12.57 -9.37 -2.04
C ALA A 336 -11.80 -10.64 -1.67
N ALA A 337 -12.36 -11.78 -1.99
CA ALA A 337 -11.70 -13.06 -1.72
C ALA A 337 -10.52 -13.33 -2.65
N ASP A 338 -10.59 -12.81 -3.88
CA ASP A 338 -9.55 -12.98 -4.91
C ASP A 338 -9.64 -11.85 -5.94
N ALA A 339 -8.82 -11.94 -6.98
CA ALA A 339 -8.73 -10.93 -8.05
C ALA A 339 -10.04 -10.71 -8.82
N ASN A 340 -11.04 -11.60 -8.68
CA ASN A 340 -12.34 -11.45 -9.34
C ASN A 340 -13.34 -10.67 -8.48
N GLY A 341 -12.97 -10.30 -7.27
CA GLY A 341 -13.80 -9.46 -6.41
C GLY A 341 -14.06 -8.09 -7.01
N SER A 342 -15.11 -7.44 -6.55
CA SER A 342 -15.46 -6.08 -6.98
C SER A 342 -14.33 -5.10 -6.63
N LEU A 343 -14.24 -4.03 -7.40
CA LEU A 343 -13.35 -2.91 -7.06
C LEU A 343 -13.81 -2.27 -5.75
N PHE A 344 -12.89 -2.09 -4.81
CA PHE A 344 -13.15 -1.33 -3.59
C PHE A 344 -12.72 0.14 -3.78
N ARG A 345 -11.44 0.36 -4.04
CA ARG A 345 -10.90 1.71 -4.23
C ARG A 345 -9.77 1.69 -5.25
N LEU A 346 -9.56 2.81 -5.90
CA LEU A 346 -8.33 3.04 -6.66
C LEU A 346 -7.18 3.30 -5.66
N THR A 347 -5.96 3.00 -6.09
CA THR A 347 -4.78 3.29 -5.25
C THR A 347 -4.75 4.76 -4.87
N GLY A 348 -4.55 5.04 -3.58
CA GLY A 348 -4.53 6.39 -3.04
C GLY A 348 -5.90 6.97 -2.69
N GLU A 349 -6.99 6.31 -3.06
CA GLU A 349 -8.33 6.74 -2.64
C GLU A 349 -8.57 6.41 -1.17
N ALA A 350 -9.15 7.37 -0.44
CA ALA A 350 -9.46 7.20 0.98
C ALA A 350 -10.60 6.21 1.20
N PHE A 351 -10.49 5.42 2.28
CA PHE A 351 -11.58 4.59 2.78
C PHE A 351 -11.67 4.70 4.30
N ASP A 352 -12.86 4.56 4.84
CA ASP A 352 -13.09 4.55 6.27
C ASP A 352 -12.87 3.14 6.83
N LEU A 353 -12.13 3.06 7.95
CA LEU A 353 -12.01 1.85 8.76
C LEU A 353 -12.67 2.14 10.10
N LYS A 354 -13.71 1.38 10.40
CA LYS A 354 -14.43 1.49 11.66
C LYS A 354 -13.94 0.42 12.61
N MET A 355 -13.69 0.79 13.86
CA MET A 355 -13.25 -0.12 14.93
C MET A 355 -14.09 0.07 16.15
N ASN A 356 -14.51 -1.05 16.80
CA ASN A 356 -15.23 -1.03 18.08
C ASN A 356 -14.52 -1.94 19.06
N ALA A 357 -14.33 -1.46 20.29
CA ALA A 357 -13.82 -2.29 21.39
C ALA A 357 -14.95 -3.18 21.91
N VAL A 358 -14.73 -4.50 21.96
CA VAL A 358 -15.83 -5.43 22.23
C VAL A 358 -15.59 -6.31 23.45
N GLN A 359 -16.71 -6.83 24.00
CA GLN A 359 -16.77 -7.69 25.16
C GLN A 359 -16.42 -9.13 24.79
N TRP A 360 -15.91 -9.87 25.78
CA TRP A 360 -15.68 -11.31 25.69
C TRP A 360 -16.99 -12.09 25.60
N GLN A 361 -16.98 -13.19 24.87
CA GLN A 361 -18.06 -14.19 24.86
C GLN A 361 -17.50 -15.59 24.96
N THR A 362 -18.28 -16.47 25.58
CA THR A 362 -17.90 -17.88 25.78
C THR A 362 -17.54 -18.56 24.47
N GLY A 363 -16.40 -19.25 24.45
CA GLY A 363 -15.97 -20.05 23.30
C GLY A 363 -15.17 -19.30 22.25
N GLN A 364 -14.84 -18.00 22.47
CA GLN A 364 -14.06 -17.20 21.52
C GLN A 364 -12.58 -17.07 21.93
N ASP A 365 -12.21 -17.60 23.10
CA ASP A 365 -10.83 -17.61 23.64
C ASP A 365 -10.62 -19.01 24.26
N THR A 366 -10.35 -19.99 23.42
CA THR A 366 -10.26 -21.39 23.86
C THR A 366 -8.91 -21.74 24.49
N ASN A 367 -7.87 -20.97 24.15
CA ASN A 367 -6.54 -21.13 24.72
C ASN A 367 -6.33 -20.29 26.00
N ASN A 368 -7.30 -19.42 26.32
CA ASN A 368 -7.30 -18.55 27.52
C ASN A 368 -6.13 -17.58 27.56
N ASP A 369 -5.69 -17.06 26.41
CA ASP A 369 -4.62 -16.08 26.34
C ASP A 369 -5.12 -14.62 26.41
N GLY A 370 -6.44 -14.44 26.41
CA GLY A 370 -7.06 -13.12 26.52
C GLY A 370 -7.24 -12.40 25.18
N PHE A 371 -7.08 -13.12 24.07
CA PHE A 371 -7.29 -12.59 22.71
C PHE A 371 -8.29 -13.49 21.96
N PRO A 372 -9.00 -12.95 20.98
CA PRO A 372 -9.88 -13.78 20.15
C PRO A 372 -9.10 -14.82 19.34
N ASP A 373 -9.58 -16.09 19.39
CA ASP A 373 -9.05 -17.14 18.50
C ASP A 373 -9.28 -16.80 17.01
N ASN A 374 -10.31 -16.02 16.72
CA ASN A 374 -10.66 -15.61 15.35
C ASN A 374 -11.41 -14.27 15.42
N TYR A 375 -10.80 -13.25 14.86
CA TYR A 375 -11.36 -11.89 14.91
C TYR A 375 -12.63 -11.71 14.07
N SER A 376 -12.91 -12.60 13.10
CA SER A 376 -14.17 -12.55 12.37
C SER A 376 -15.38 -12.90 13.27
N ASN A 377 -15.14 -13.60 14.37
CA ASN A 377 -16.23 -14.05 15.26
C ASN A 377 -16.66 -13.00 16.28
N ILE A 378 -15.87 -11.91 16.42
CA ILE A 378 -16.19 -10.91 17.47
C ILE A 378 -16.97 -9.70 16.93
N THR A 379 -17.28 -9.66 15.64
CA THR A 379 -17.90 -8.50 14.99
C THR A 379 -19.31 -8.20 15.55
N ASN A 380 -19.97 -9.20 16.14
CA ASN A 380 -21.31 -9.05 16.72
C ASN A 380 -21.30 -9.04 18.25
N ASN A 381 -20.13 -8.99 18.89
CA ASN A 381 -20.05 -8.90 20.34
C ASN A 381 -20.55 -7.54 20.83
N ASN A 382 -21.09 -7.50 22.04
CA ASN A 382 -21.44 -6.22 22.66
C ASN A 382 -20.21 -5.33 22.82
N ILE A 383 -20.43 -4.03 22.82
CA ILE A 383 -19.36 -3.04 22.87
C ILE A 383 -19.02 -2.69 24.33
N ALA A 384 -17.72 -2.57 24.61
CA ALA A 384 -17.21 -2.01 25.86
C ALA A 384 -17.23 -0.49 25.71
N LYS A 385 -18.26 0.16 26.22
CA LYS A 385 -18.65 1.55 25.88
C LYS A 385 -17.65 2.61 26.32
N HIS A 386 -16.93 2.37 27.41
CA HIS A 386 -16.04 3.38 27.98
C HIS A 386 -14.57 3.12 27.69
N PHE A 387 -14.30 2.37 26.63
CA PHE A 387 -12.95 2.28 26.05
C PHE A 387 -12.76 3.52 25.20
N ILE A 388 -12.18 4.58 25.77
CA ILE A 388 -12.09 5.89 25.13
C ILE A 388 -10.69 6.47 25.28
N THR A 389 -10.36 7.44 24.42
CA THR A 389 -9.10 8.17 24.34
C THR A 389 -7.93 7.37 23.74
N GLU A 390 -8.06 6.06 23.61
CA GLU A 390 -7.02 5.22 23.01
C GLU A 390 -6.90 5.50 21.52
N GLN A 391 -5.66 5.59 21.02
CA GLN A 391 -5.37 5.78 19.58
C GLN A 391 -5.08 4.43 18.94
N PRO A 392 -5.74 4.09 17.82
CA PRO A 392 -5.41 2.87 17.12
C PRO A 392 -4.16 3.03 16.26
N LEU A 393 -3.38 1.95 16.14
CA LEU A 393 -2.31 1.78 15.16
C LEU A 393 -2.72 0.65 14.23
N VAL A 394 -2.77 0.92 12.91
CA VAL A 394 -3.22 -0.07 11.93
C VAL A 394 -2.10 -0.34 10.93
N GLU A 395 -1.89 -1.62 10.63
CA GLU A 395 -0.91 -2.07 9.65
C GLU A 395 -1.59 -2.94 8.60
N ALA A 396 -1.03 -2.95 7.38
CA ALA A 396 -1.52 -3.76 6.27
C ALA A 396 -0.50 -4.81 5.87
N LEU A 397 -1.00 -5.99 5.53
CA LEU A 397 -0.19 -7.06 4.95
C LEU A 397 -0.80 -7.47 3.61
N LEU A 398 -0.01 -7.43 2.54
CA LEU A 398 -0.47 -7.85 1.21
C LEU A 398 -0.83 -9.34 1.24
N LYS A 399 -2.06 -9.64 0.85
CA LYS A 399 -2.56 -11.02 0.74
C LYS A 399 -2.48 -11.53 -0.69
N ALA A 400 -2.79 -10.67 -1.67
CA ALA A 400 -2.77 -11.05 -3.09
C ALA A 400 -2.46 -9.82 -3.95
N PRO A 401 -1.72 -9.99 -5.07
CA PRO A 401 -1.17 -11.23 -5.62
C PRO A 401 -0.01 -11.80 -4.80
N THR A 402 0.27 -13.09 -4.99
CA THR A 402 1.40 -13.76 -4.33
C THR A 402 2.18 -14.56 -5.36
N PRO A 403 3.47 -14.22 -5.63
CA PRO A 403 4.23 -13.15 -4.99
C PRO A 403 3.79 -11.76 -5.44
N GLY A 404 3.93 -10.79 -4.52
CA GLY A 404 3.60 -9.40 -4.80
C GLY A 404 4.47 -8.44 -4.00
N ILE A 405 4.32 -7.17 -4.27
CA ILE A 405 5.05 -6.10 -3.57
C ILE A 405 4.11 -5.49 -2.53
N GLN A 406 4.57 -5.45 -1.29
CA GLN A 406 3.83 -4.83 -0.18
C GLN A 406 3.72 -3.32 -0.46
N GLY A 407 2.49 -2.81 -0.42
CA GLY A 407 2.25 -1.37 -0.48
C GLY A 407 2.24 -0.74 0.90
N THR A 408 2.03 0.57 0.93
CA THR A 408 1.96 1.38 2.15
C THR A 408 0.50 1.71 2.46
N LEU A 409 0.10 1.43 3.70
CA LEU A 409 -1.18 1.93 4.24
C LEU A 409 -0.90 3.27 4.90
N GLU A 410 -1.44 4.34 4.36
CA GLU A 410 -1.24 5.66 4.91
C GLU A 410 -2.48 6.11 5.65
N ALA A 411 -2.29 6.58 6.90
CA ALA A 411 -3.37 7.16 7.67
C ALA A 411 -3.63 8.60 7.21
N MET A 412 -4.81 8.84 6.65
CA MET A 412 -5.24 10.18 6.22
C MET A 412 -5.76 10.98 7.40
N SER A 413 -6.46 10.32 8.32
CA SER A 413 -6.83 10.88 9.60
C SER A 413 -7.04 9.72 10.59
N THR A 414 -6.43 9.82 11.77
CA THR A 414 -6.65 8.87 12.87
C THR A 414 -7.52 9.53 13.94
N VAL A 415 -8.50 8.76 14.40
CA VAL A 415 -9.46 9.23 15.40
C VAL A 415 -9.38 8.30 16.61
N ALA A 416 -9.13 8.87 17.79
CA ALA A 416 -9.13 8.10 19.03
C ALA A 416 -10.51 7.49 19.29
N PHE A 417 -10.54 6.36 20.00
CA PHE A 417 -11.80 5.80 20.46
C PHE A 417 -12.56 6.83 21.30
N SER A 418 -13.82 7.01 21.01
CA SER A 418 -14.64 8.00 21.68
C SER A 418 -16.02 7.43 21.99
N ASP A 419 -16.63 7.93 23.07
CA ASP A 419 -18.00 7.57 23.45
C ASP A 419 -18.97 8.41 22.60
N THR A 420 -19.70 7.74 21.72
CA THR A 420 -20.73 8.38 20.90
C THR A 420 -22.14 8.24 21.51
N GLY A 421 -22.19 8.03 22.85
CA GLY A 421 -23.44 7.95 23.62
C GLY A 421 -23.89 6.53 23.95
N SER A 422 -23.45 5.55 23.21
CA SER A 422 -23.77 4.13 23.48
C SER A 422 -22.67 3.20 23.01
N LEU A 423 -21.68 3.73 22.30
CA LEU A 423 -20.68 2.94 21.62
C LEU A 423 -19.31 3.58 21.82
N SER A 424 -18.30 2.75 22.05
CA SER A 424 -16.92 3.15 21.91
C SER A 424 -16.49 2.81 20.50
N GLU A 425 -16.20 3.83 19.67
CA GLU A 425 -15.77 3.57 18.29
C GLU A 425 -14.68 4.53 17.85
N SER A 426 -13.88 4.08 16.91
CA SER A 426 -12.96 4.89 16.12
C SER A 426 -13.32 4.71 14.66
N ILE A 427 -13.51 5.80 13.92
CA ILE A 427 -13.66 5.79 12.46
C ILE A 427 -12.51 6.62 11.91
N SER A 428 -11.51 5.93 11.40
CA SER A 428 -10.28 6.53 10.88
C SER A 428 -10.22 6.35 9.37
N GLN A 429 -9.55 7.28 8.67
CA GLN A 429 -9.43 7.21 7.21
C GLN A 429 -8.02 6.80 6.81
N TYR A 430 -7.96 5.87 5.87
CA TYR A 430 -6.72 5.33 5.31
C TYR A 430 -6.79 5.34 3.80
N ASN A 431 -5.62 5.32 3.14
CA ASN A 431 -5.51 4.94 1.74
C ASN A 431 -4.43 3.86 1.61
N TYR A 432 -4.46 3.13 0.48
CA TYR A 432 -3.46 2.11 0.18
C TYR A 432 -2.88 2.38 -1.21
N ASP A 433 -1.55 2.38 -1.33
CA ASP A 433 -0.87 2.89 -2.53
C ASP A 433 -0.52 1.81 -3.55
N GLN A 434 -0.92 0.54 -3.35
CA GLN A 434 -0.56 -0.55 -4.26
C GLN A 434 -1.81 -1.36 -4.67
N VAL A 435 -1.73 -2.00 -5.83
CA VAL A 435 -2.76 -2.93 -6.33
C VAL A 435 -2.78 -4.19 -5.48
N GLY A 436 -3.98 -4.70 -5.17
CA GLY A 436 -4.09 -5.98 -4.48
C GLY A 436 -5.24 -6.09 -3.51
N ILE A 437 -5.14 -7.11 -2.66
CA ILE A 437 -6.00 -7.38 -1.52
C ILE A 437 -5.10 -7.45 -0.30
N ILE A 438 -5.52 -6.86 0.81
CA ILE A 438 -4.71 -6.80 2.03
C ILE A 438 -5.48 -7.38 3.21
N ASP A 439 -4.76 -7.83 4.21
CA ASP A 439 -5.28 -8.07 5.54
C ASP A 439 -4.78 -6.92 6.44
N LEU A 440 -5.64 -6.46 7.34
CA LEU A 440 -5.33 -5.37 8.27
C LEU A 440 -5.19 -5.94 9.68
N THR A 441 -4.21 -5.43 10.44
CA THR A 441 -4.09 -5.67 11.87
C THR A 441 -4.13 -4.34 12.60
N ALA A 442 -4.76 -4.34 13.77
CA ALA A 442 -4.84 -3.16 14.62
C ALA A 442 -4.39 -3.47 16.05
N GLY A 443 -3.81 -2.49 16.70
CA GLY A 443 -3.49 -2.50 18.11
C GLY A 443 -3.59 -1.08 18.64
N LEU A 444 -3.19 -0.88 19.89
CA LEU A 444 -3.08 0.45 20.47
C LEU A 444 -1.73 1.07 20.09
N GLN A 445 -1.69 2.38 19.93
CA GLN A 445 -0.48 3.08 19.49
C GLN A 445 0.70 2.86 20.45
N ASP A 446 0.42 2.77 21.75
CA ASP A 446 1.43 2.49 22.76
C ASP A 446 1.47 1.01 23.19
N ALA A 447 0.65 0.16 22.56
CA ALA A 447 0.52 -1.27 22.83
C ALA A 447 0.14 -1.59 24.29
N ASP A 448 -0.55 -0.68 24.99
CA ASP A 448 -0.91 -0.88 26.39
C ASP A 448 -2.23 -0.20 26.79
N TYR A 449 -3.02 -0.90 27.59
CA TYR A 449 -4.24 -0.36 28.21
C TYR A 449 -4.09 -0.41 29.72
N PHE A 450 -3.70 0.71 30.32
CA PHE A 450 -3.53 0.90 31.77
C PHE A 450 -2.58 -0.14 32.44
N GLY A 451 -1.57 -0.63 31.72
CA GLY A 451 -0.64 -1.63 32.22
C GLY A 451 -1.07 -3.07 32.01
N ALA A 452 -2.16 -3.30 31.25
CA ALA A 452 -2.71 -4.62 31.01
C ALA A 452 -2.36 -5.18 29.62
N GLY A 453 -1.46 -4.47 28.91
CA GLY A 453 -1.05 -4.85 27.56
C GLY A 453 -2.06 -4.47 26.49
N ASP A 454 -1.73 -4.81 25.26
CA ASP A 454 -2.43 -4.36 24.05
C ASP A 454 -3.86 -4.92 23.93
N VAL A 455 -4.68 -4.24 23.11
CA VAL A 455 -6.00 -4.71 22.65
C VAL A 455 -5.93 -4.78 21.13
N LYS A 456 -6.14 -5.96 20.56
CA LYS A 456 -5.84 -6.24 19.14
C LYS A 456 -7.08 -6.47 18.28
N GLY A 457 -6.94 -6.21 16.99
CA GLY A 457 -7.96 -6.52 15.98
C GLY A 457 -7.34 -7.01 14.68
N GLU A 458 -8.11 -7.76 13.89
CA GLU A 458 -7.71 -8.20 12.55
C GLU A 458 -8.91 -8.13 11.61
N LEU A 459 -8.65 -7.77 10.36
CA LEU A 459 -9.67 -7.72 9.31
C LEU A 459 -9.07 -8.29 8.03
N TYR A 460 -9.75 -9.24 7.43
CA TYR A 460 -9.22 -10.01 6.31
C TYR A 460 -9.89 -9.62 5.01
N ASN A 461 -9.13 -9.76 3.90
CA ASN A 461 -9.65 -9.63 2.53
C ASN A 461 -10.12 -8.23 2.18
N VAL A 462 -9.44 -7.20 2.69
CA VAL A 462 -9.77 -5.81 2.35
C VAL A 462 -9.25 -5.48 0.95
N GLY A 463 -10.11 -5.03 0.08
CA GLY A 463 -9.79 -4.74 -1.32
C GLY A 463 -10.99 -5.10 -2.21
N ARG A 464 -10.84 -5.10 -3.47
CA ARG A 464 -9.67 -5.08 -4.36
C ARG A 464 -9.25 -3.60 -4.62
N PHE A 465 -7.97 -3.32 -4.56
CA PHE A 465 -7.40 -2.04 -4.95
C PHE A 465 -6.91 -2.14 -6.40
N ALA A 466 -7.20 -1.11 -7.22
CA ALA A 466 -6.83 -1.06 -8.64
C ALA A 466 -6.02 0.21 -8.94
N PRO A 467 -5.30 0.27 -10.08
CA PRO A 467 -4.53 1.47 -10.41
C PRO A 467 -5.40 2.71 -10.49
N SER A 468 -4.87 3.85 -10.10
CA SER A 468 -5.58 5.13 -10.24
C SER A 468 -5.44 5.72 -11.63
N GLN A 469 -4.37 5.35 -12.37
CA GLN A 469 -4.17 5.89 -13.71
C GLN A 469 -3.35 4.94 -14.59
N PHE A 470 -3.44 5.18 -15.90
CA PHE A 470 -2.64 4.51 -16.93
C PHE A 470 -1.94 5.55 -17.77
N GLN A 471 -0.72 5.26 -18.21
CA GLN A 471 0.05 6.18 -19.04
C GLN A 471 0.68 5.42 -20.20
N VAL A 472 0.59 6.00 -21.43
CA VAL A 472 1.25 5.50 -22.62
C VAL A 472 2.61 6.19 -22.75
N VAL A 473 3.69 5.39 -22.84
CA VAL A 473 5.05 5.91 -22.90
C VAL A 473 5.87 5.18 -23.98
N GLY A 474 7.02 5.71 -24.35
CA GLY A 474 7.97 5.06 -25.24
C GLY A 474 7.44 4.83 -26.65
N VAL A 475 6.63 5.77 -27.15
CA VAL A 475 5.94 5.58 -28.44
C VAL A 475 6.91 5.66 -29.61
N GLN A 476 6.82 4.69 -30.52
CA GLN A 476 7.52 4.63 -31.80
C GLN A 476 6.49 4.34 -32.87
N ALA A 477 6.09 5.35 -33.65
CA ALA A 477 5.11 5.21 -34.72
C ALA A 477 5.37 6.31 -35.75
N ALA A 478 5.99 5.93 -36.89
CA ALA A 478 6.37 6.89 -37.92
C ALA A 478 6.18 6.31 -39.30
N ALA A 479 5.97 7.17 -40.28
CA ALA A 479 5.92 6.81 -41.68
C ALA A 479 7.26 6.24 -42.13
N GLN A 480 7.24 5.37 -43.14
CA GLN A 480 8.46 4.75 -43.65
C GLN A 480 9.25 5.68 -44.58
N CYS A 481 8.58 6.64 -45.20
CA CYS A 481 9.24 7.65 -46.02
C CYS A 481 9.00 9.03 -45.42
N THR A 482 10.05 9.60 -44.84
CA THR A 482 10.02 10.93 -44.23
C THR A 482 11.00 11.90 -44.85
N GLN A 483 11.69 11.51 -45.93
CA GLN A 483 12.70 12.36 -46.59
C GLN A 483 12.04 13.51 -47.32
N TYR A 484 12.70 14.66 -47.30
CA TYR A 484 12.27 15.87 -48.01
C TYR A 484 10.85 16.33 -47.62
N GLY A 485 10.44 16.05 -46.38
CA GLY A 485 9.12 16.47 -45.86
C GLY A 485 7.99 15.52 -46.15
N SER A 486 8.26 14.38 -46.78
CA SER A 486 7.27 13.32 -46.97
C SER A 486 6.87 12.73 -45.60
N ASN A 487 5.67 12.16 -45.51
CA ASN A 487 5.21 11.44 -44.32
C ASN A 487 4.30 10.31 -44.78
N LEU A 488 4.85 9.43 -45.66
CA LEU A 488 4.04 8.40 -46.30
C LEU A 488 4.58 6.98 -46.04
N THR A 489 3.67 6.03 -46.13
CA THR A 489 3.94 4.59 -46.09
C THR A 489 3.04 3.96 -47.16
N TYR A 490 3.56 2.96 -47.90
CA TYR A 490 2.68 2.23 -48.80
C TYR A 490 1.82 1.23 -48.01
N LEU A 491 0.60 1.00 -48.48
CA LEU A 491 -0.22 -0.11 -47.99
C LEU A 491 0.55 -1.43 -48.19
N ASP A 492 0.52 -2.33 -47.23
CA ASP A 492 1.32 -3.57 -47.10
C ASP A 492 2.80 -3.34 -46.78
N GLN A 493 3.28 -2.09 -46.78
CA GLN A 493 4.68 -1.82 -46.40
C GLN A 493 4.84 -1.98 -44.89
N PRO A 494 5.78 -2.79 -44.37
CA PRO A 494 6.04 -2.90 -42.95
C PRO A 494 6.54 -1.58 -42.39
N PHE A 495 6.04 -1.22 -41.17
CA PHE A 495 6.54 -0.09 -40.42
C PHE A 495 6.66 -0.46 -38.93
N GLU A 496 7.48 0.30 -38.21
CA GLU A 496 7.69 0.08 -36.80
C GLU A 496 6.52 0.69 -36.00
N LEU A 497 5.98 -0.10 -35.05
CA LEU A 497 4.98 0.38 -34.12
C LEU A 497 5.30 -0.19 -32.75
N GLY A 498 5.61 0.69 -31.80
CA GLY A 498 5.93 0.31 -30.42
C GLY A 498 5.44 1.32 -29.40
N PHE A 499 5.05 0.84 -28.25
CA PHE A 499 4.68 1.67 -27.08
C PHE A 499 4.52 0.78 -25.88
N THR A 500 4.52 1.44 -24.69
CA THR A 500 4.28 0.78 -23.40
C THR A 500 3.12 1.47 -22.70
N VAL A 501 2.21 0.70 -22.12
CA VAL A 501 1.19 1.20 -21.20
C VAL A 501 1.62 0.82 -19.79
N GLN A 502 1.67 1.78 -18.89
CA GLN A 502 2.01 1.58 -17.48
C GLN A 502 0.78 1.77 -16.61
N ALA A 503 0.53 0.81 -15.71
CA ALA A 503 -0.46 0.95 -14.64
C ALA A 503 0.23 1.67 -13.49
N GLN A 504 -0.37 2.76 -12.98
CA GLN A 504 0.29 3.64 -12.01
C GLN A 504 -0.67 4.01 -10.87
N ASN A 505 -0.08 4.37 -9.71
CA ASN A 505 -0.84 4.99 -8.62
C ASN A 505 -1.00 6.50 -8.89
N GLN A 506 -1.64 7.21 -7.97
CA GLN A 506 -1.92 8.64 -8.13
C GLN A 506 -0.65 9.51 -8.21
N ASN A 507 0.49 8.97 -7.79
CA ASN A 507 1.78 9.68 -7.85
C ASN A 507 2.57 9.36 -9.12
N GLY A 508 2.05 8.49 -9.98
CA GLY A 508 2.74 8.05 -11.20
C GLY A 508 3.71 6.91 -10.98
N GLU A 509 3.64 6.24 -9.84
CA GLU A 509 4.51 5.09 -9.55
C GLU A 509 3.93 3.82 -10.14
N LEU A 510 4.79 2.98 -10.69
CA LEU A 510 4.40 1.75 -11.37
C LEU A 510 3.77 0.74 -10.41
N MET A 511 2.63 0.20 -10.77
CA MET A 511 1.89 -0.79 -9.96
C MET A 511 2.30 -2.20 -10.37
N ALA A 512 3.39 -2.69 -9.82
CA ALA A 512 3.94 -4.01 -10.19
C ALA A 512 3.02 -5.17 -9.79
N ASN A 513 2.05 -4.95 -8.93
CA ASN A 513 1.05 -5.96 -8.58
C ASN A 513 -0.09 -6.06 -9.61
N TYR A 514 -0.07 -5.22 -10.67
CA TYR A 514 -1.09 -5.25 -11.72
C TYR A 514 -0.77 -6.39 -12.69
N LYS A 515 -1.13 -7.60 -12.26
CA LYS A 515 -0.83 -8.88 -12.94
C LYS A 515 -1.71 -9.99 -12.35
N GLU A 516 -1.65 -11.17 -12.94
CA GLU A 516 -2.23 -12.41 -12.36
C GLU A 516 -3.71 -12.28 -11.98
N GLY A 517 -4.48 -11.66 -12.88
CA GLY A 517 -5.92 -11.50 -12.71
C GLY A 517 -6.32 -10.17 -12.10
N PHE A 518 -5.38 -9.39 -11.57
CA PHE A 518 -5.63 -8.00 -11.18
C PHE A 518 -5.57 -7.06 -12.38
N ASP A 519 -5.02 -7.52 -13.51
CA ASP A 519 -4.81 -6.80 -14.76
C ASP A 519 -6.08 -6.82 -15.61
N LYS A 520 -7.11 -6.08 -15.19
CA LYS A 520 -8.44 -6.10 -15.83
C LYS A 520 -8.50 -5.34 -17.14
N SER A 521 -7.67 -4.32 -17.32
CA SER A 521 -7.70 -3.47 -18.49
C SER A 521 -7.23 -4.19 -19.74
N SER A 522 -7.92 -3.97 -20.87
CA SER A 522 -7.43 -4.40 -22.18
C SER A 522 -6.87 -3.22 -22.97
N VAL A 523 -5.84 -3.51 -23.78
CA VAL A 523 -5.18 -2.52 -24.65
C VAL A 523 -5.38 -2.96 -26.09
N ASP A 524 -6.00 -2.10 -26.89
CA ASP A 524 -6.22 -2.33 -28.32
C ASP A 524 -5.49 -1.27 -29.14
N VAL A 525 -5.04 -1.64 -30.35
CA VAL A 525 -4.48 -0.69 -31.30
C VAL A 525 -5.51 -0.45 -32.40
N ASN A 526 -5.84 0.80 -32.61
CA ASN A 526 -6.82 1.22 -33.63
C ASN A 526 -6.15 2.08 -34.68
N ALA A 527 -6.69 2.05 -35.91
CA ALA A 527 -6.24 2.87 -37.03
C ALA A 527 -7.44 3.49 -37.72
N GLU A 528 -7.38 4.81 -37.95
CA GLU A 528 -8.48 5.56 -38.60
C GLU A 528 -7.93 6.63 -39.54
N ASN A 529 -8.65 6.85 -40.67
CA ASN A 529 -8.40 8.02 -41.53
C ASN A 529 -9.31 9.16 -41.11
N ASN A 530 -8.74 10.23 -40.58
CA ASN A 530 -9.46 11.35 -40.00
C ASN A 530 -9.58 12.55 -40.93
N GLU A 531 -9.64 12.33 -42.25
CA GLU A 531 -9.88 13.39 -43.20
C GLU A 531 -11.25 14.03 -42.96
N VAL A 532 -11.26 15.34 -42.90
CA VAL A 532 -12.50 16.13 -42.70
C VAL A 532 -13.54 15.79 -43.77
N GLY A 533 -14.74 15.44 -43.33
CA GLY A 533 -15.82 15.10 -44.23
C GLY A 533 -15.85 13.64 -44.68
N ASN A 534 -14.83 12.88 -44.38
CA ASN A 534 -14.75 11.48 -44.80
C ASN A 534 -14.87 10.50 -43.64
N TYR A 535 -15.17 10.99 -42.46
CA TYR A 535 -15.23 10.13 -41.27
C TYR A 535 -16.54 9.36 -41.23
N VAL A 536 -16.51 8.10 -41.56
CA VAL A 536 -17.62 7.15 -41.50
C VAL A 536 -17.04 5.80 -41.00
N PRO A 537 -17.86 4.85 -40.59
CA PRO A 537 -17.34 3.54 -40.18
C PRO A 537 -16.43 2.86 -41.22
N ALA A 538 -16.64 3.16 -42.48
CA ALA A 538 -15.79 2.64 -43.57
C ALA A 538 -14.38 3.21 -43.56
N THR A 539 -14.10 4.29 -42.85
CA THR A 539 -12.76 4.84 -42.70
C THR A 539 -12.00 4.24 -41.49
N ASN A 540 -12.63 3.36 -40.76
CA ASN A 540 -11.97 2.62 -39.67
C ASN A 540 -11.12 1.52 -40.29
N PHE A 541 -9.81 1.60 -40.05
CA PHE A 541 -8.83 0.68 -40.64
C PHE A 541 -8.30 -0.34 -39.65
N THR A 542 -8.87 -0.43 -38.46
CA THR A 542 -8.36 -1.34 -37.41
C THR A 542 -8.27 -2.78 -37.90
N SER A 543 -9.27 -3.24 -38.68
CA SER A 543 -9.27 -4.60 -39.24
C SER A 543 -8.22 -4.83 -40.31
N ARG A 544 -7.64 -3.74 -40.88
CA ARG A 544 -6.57 -3.84 -41.89
C ARG A 544 -5.18 -3.74 -41.24
N LEU A 545 -5.12 -3.38 -39.96
CA LEU A 545 -3.85 -3.28 -39.22
C LEU A 545 -3.49 -4.67 -38.71
N VAL A 546 -2.36 -5.19 -39.14
CA VAL A 546 -1.95 -6.58 -38.81
C VAL A 546 -0.51 -6.63 -38.32
N ASN A 547 -0.13 -7.79 -37.80
CA ASN A 547 1.19 -8.07 -37.22
C ASN A 547 1.43 -7.21 -35.97
N LEU A 548 0.40 -7.14 -35.08
CA LEU A 548 0.48 -6.40 -33.83
C LEU A 548 1.10 -7.22 -32.68
N GLY A 549 1.28 -8.54 -32.89
CA GLY A 549 1.76 -9.44 -31.85
C GLY A 549 0.66 -9.86 -30.89
N ASN A 550 1.01 -10.73 -29.95
CA ASN A 550 0.16 -11.12 -28.83
C ASN A 550 0.83 -10.57 -27.57
N ASN A 551 0.24 -9.58 -26.97
CA ASN A 551 0.85 -8.87 -25.85
C ASN A 551 -0.10 -8.90 -24.66
N ASN A 552 0.43 -9.17 -23.47
CA ASN A 552 -0.35 -9.21 -22.22
C ASN A 552 0.32 -8.36 -21.16
N TRP A 553 -0.43 -7.99 -20.16
CA TRP A 553 0.12 -7.35 -18.98
C TRP A 553 1.17 -8.25 -18.33
N GLY A 554 2.31 -7.69 -17.99
CA GLY A 554 3.36 -8.42 -17.28
C GLY A 554 4.28 -9.28 -18.15
N ASP A 555 4.03 -9.39 -19.46
CA ASP A 555 4.87 -10.22 -20.35
C ASP A 555 6.35 -9.81 -20.32
N ILE A 556 6.61 -8.51 -20.24
CA ILE A 556 7.98 -7.97 -20.25
C ILE A 556 8.37 -7.45 -18.86
N SER A 557 7.45 -6.75 -18.21
CA SER A 557 7.68 -6.18 -16.87
C SER A 557 6.34 -6.05 -16.14
N ASP A 558 6.32 -6.44 -14.88
CA ASP A 558 5.11 -6.36 -14.04
C ASP A 558 4.53 -4.93 -14.07
N GLY A 559 3.22 -4.83 -14.18
CA GLY A 559 2.52 -3.55 -14.24
C GLY A 559 2.57 -2.85 -15.58
N GLN A 560 3.13 -3.50 -16.60
CA GLN A 560 3.27 -2.94 -17.95
C GLN A 560 2.67 -3.86 -19.01
N TRP A 561 2.04 -3.24 -19.99
CA TRP A 561 1.66 -3.87 -21.26
C TRP A 561 2.55 -3.25 -22.32
N GLN A 562 3.25 -4.06 -23.12
CA GLN A 562 4.23 -3.54 -24.07
C GLN A 562 4.05 -4.14 -25.43
N MET A 563 4.15 -3.30 -26.45
CA MET A 563 4.19 -3.71 -27.86
C MET A 563 5.45 -3.15 -28.51
N SER A 564 6.15 -3.98 -29.29
CA SER A 564 7.29 -3.56 -30.09
C SER A 564 7.33 -4.44 -31.35
N GLN A 565 6.86 -3.90 -32.46
CA GLN A 565 6.76 -4.63 -33.73
C GLN A 565 7.44 -3.84 -34.84
N LEU A 566 8.31 -4.50 -35.59
CA LEU A 566 9.04 -3.89 -36.69
C LEU A 566 8.32 -4.12 -38.04
N ASN A 567 7.27 -4.95 -38.04
CA ASN A 567 6.64 -5.40 -39.29
C ASN A 567 5.12 -5.22 -39.29
N THR A 568 4.62 -4.26 -38.50
CA THR A 568 3.21 -3.88 -38.56
C THR A 568 2.89 -3.37 -39.97
N THR A 569 1.75 -3.76 -40.52
CA THR A 569 1.33 -3.28 -41.84
C THR A 569 -0.14 -2.88 -41.85
N LEU A 570 -0.46 -1.85 -42.63
CA LEU A 570 -1.84 -1.53 -42.97
C LEU A 570 -2.14 -2.17 -44.34
N LYS A 571 -2.98 -3.21 -44.33
CA LYS A 571 -3.20 -4.06 -45.50
C LYS A 571 -3.99 -3.36 -46.60
N ARG A 572 -3.68 -3.74 -47.87
CA ARG A 572 -4.51 -3.46 -49.05
C ARG A 572 -5.86 -4.14 -48.90
N LEU A 573 -6.90 -3.62 -49.58
CA LEU A 573 -8.20 -4.30 -49.62
C LEU A 573 -8.07 -5.68 -50.28
N GLY A 574 -7.34 -5.76 -51.37
CA GLY A 574 -7.14 -7.00 -52.08
C GLY A 574 -6.29 -6.80 -53.32
N VAL A 575 -6.00 -7.92 -53.99
CA VAL A 575 -5.24 -7.89 -55.22
C VAL A 575 -6.06 -7.21 -56.32
N GLY A 576 -5.48 -6.25 -57.02
CA GLY A 576 -6.16 -5.52 -58.08
C GLY A 576 -7.20 -4.51 -57.59
N GLN A 577 -7.32 -4.32 -56.28
CA GLN A 577 -8.29 -3.39 -55.69
C GLN A 577 -7.56 -2.19 -55.09
N ALA A 578 -7.25 -1.22 -55.93
CA ALA A 578 -6.56 0.00 -55.49
C ALA A 578 -7.55 0.93 -54.77
N ASP A 579 -7.11 1.47 -53.63
CA ASP A 579 -7.87 2.44 -52.84
C ASP A 579 -6.94 3.51 -52.24
N GLY A 580 -7.54 4.55 -51.66
CA GLY A 580 -6.79 5.69 -51.14
C GLY A 580 -6.58 6.78 -52.15
N PRO A 581 -5.62 7.68 -51.97
CA PRO A 581 -4.73 7.78 -50.82
C PRO A 581 -5.46 8.17 -49.54
N PHE A 582 -4.87 7.78 -48.38
CA PHE A 582 -5.45 8.09 -47.04
C PHE A 582 -4.47 9.03 -46.36
N ALA A 583 -4.81 10.32 -46.35
CA ALA A 583 -3.86 11.39 -46.00
C ALA A 583 -3.71 11.61 -44.49
N MET A 584 -4.69 11.15 -43.68
CA MET A 584 -4.77 11.55 -42.27
C MET A 584 -4.95 10.31 -41.35
N VAL A 585 -4.13 9.28 -41.55
CA VAL A 585 -4.25 8.07 -40.73
C VAL A 585 -3.64 8.29 -39.36
N SER A 586 -4.46 8.10 -38.32
CA SER A 586 -4.05 8.12 -36.92
C SER A 586 -4.01 6.69 -36.39
N LEU A 587 -2.97 6.38 -35.65
CA LEU A 587 -2.82 5.14 -34.91
C LEU A 587 -3.04 5.47 -33.43
N MET A 588 -3.81 4.65 -32.71
CA MET A 588 -4.21 4.94 -31.33
C MET A 588 -4.04 3.71 -30.44
N ALA A 589 -3.54 3.91 -29.23
CA ALA A 589 -3.65 2.93 -28.14
C ALA A 589 -4.95 3.23 -27.40
N THR A 590 -5.87 2.29 -27.40
CA THR A 590 -7.19 2.42 -26.78
C THR A 590 -7.26 1.50 -25.56
N LEU A 591 -7.65 2.05 -24.40
CA LEU A 591 -7.83 1.28 -23.18
C LEU A 591 -9.31 1.11 -22.87
N SER A 592 -9.67 -0.10 -22.44
CA SER A 592 -11.00 -0.40 -21.92
C SER A 592 -10.88 -1.18 -20.61
N ASP A 593 -11.98 -1.24 -19.86
CA ASP A 593 -12.06 -1.90 -18.56
C ASP A 593 -11.03 -1.37 -17.54
N ILE A 594 -10.84 -0.04 -17.52
CA ILE A 594 -9.88 0.65 -16.65
C ILE A 594 -10.46 0.92 -15.25
N GLU A 595 -11.66 0.43 -14.95
CA GLU A 595 -12.29 0.44 -13.62
C GLU A 595 -12.36 1.83 -12.96
N GLY A 596 -12.53 2.87 -13.78
CA GLY A 596 -12.63 4.25 -13.26
C GLY A 596 -11.30 4.98 -13.17
N ALA A 597 -10.19 4.30 -13.44
CA ALA A 597 -8.87 4.93 -13.50
C ALA A 597 -8.82 5.98 -14.63
N THR A 598 -7.85 6.87 -14.56
CA THR A 598 -7.64 7.90 -15.58
C THR A 598 -6.61 7.43 -16.61
N LEU A 599 -6.90 7.58 -17.90
CA LEU A 599 -5.87 7.44 -18.94
C LEU A 599 -5.21 8.80 -19.13
N ILE A 600 -3.94 8.89 -18.75
CA ILE A 600 -3.17 10.15 -18.81
C ILE A 600 -2.98 10.56 -20.27
N ASP A 601 -3.18 11.84 -20.56
CA ASP A 601 -3.06 12.43 -21.90
C ASP A 601 -4.00 11.81 -22.93
N ALA A 602 -5.09 11.19 -22.51
CA ALA A 602 -6.12 10.69 -23.43
C ALA A 602 -6.62 11.85 -24.29
N ASN A 603 -6.46 11.72 -25.63
CA ASN A 603 -6.71 12.80 -26.56
C ASN A 603 -7.51 12.34 -27.79
N ASP A 604 -7.91 11.08 -27.81
CA ASP A 604 -8.63 10.52 -28.93
C ASP A 604 -9.67 9.49 -28.46
N LYS A 605 -10.52 9.08 -29.40
CA LYS A 605 -11.55 8.07 -29.16
C LYS A 605 -11.90 7.43 -30.51
N PRO A 606 -11.80 6.12 -30.66
CA PRO A 606 -12.13 5.48 -31.92
C PRO A 606 -13.52 5.85 -32.45
N ASN A 607 -13.63 6.03 -33.75
CA ASN A 607 -14.85 6.37 -34.46
C ASN A 607 -15.38 7.77 -34.15
N THR A 608 -14.49 8.73 -33.83
CA THR A 608 -14.84 10.14 -33.71
C THR A 608 -14.07 10.95 -34.76
N GLN A 609 -14.74 11.94 -35.31
CA GLN A 609 -14.24 12.68 -36.46
C GLN A 609 -13.18 13.72 -36.16
N THR A 610 -13.15 14.18 -34.93
CA THR A 610 -12.24 15.24 -34.48
C THR A 610 -11.62 14.86 -33.16
N ALA A 611 -10.68 15.68 -32.70
CA ALA A 611 -10.11 15.49 -31.37
C ALA A 611 -11.22 15.33 -30.33
N CYS A 612 -11.06 14.37 -29.47
CA CYS A 612 -12.05 14.01 -28.47
C CYS A 612 -12.33 15.18 -27.52
N SER A 613 -13.64 15.50 -27.35
CA SER A 613 -14.07 16.60 -26.47
C SER A 613 -14.62 16.11 -25.13
N GLY A 614 -14.59 14.80 -24.89
CA GLY A 614 -15.04 14.19 -23.64
C GLY A 614 -15.13 12.69 -23.78
N GLY A 615 -14.84 12.00 -22.67
CA GLY A 615 -14.86 10.54 -22.66
C GLY A 615 -13.76 9.92 -23.51
N CYS A 616 -12.62 10.58 -23.61
CA CYS A 616 -11.47 10.06 -24.34
C CYS A 616 -10.95 8.80 -23.65
N ASN A 617 -10.67 7.76 -24.45
CA ASN A 617 -10.17 6.48 -23.95
C ASN A 617 -8.97 5.98 -24.74
N SER A 618 -8.34 6.87 -25.53
CA SER A 618 -7.23 6.52 -26.41
C SER A 618 -6.16 7.60 -26.38
N VAL A 619 -4.92 7.18 -26.62
CA VAL A 619 -3.78 8.07 -26.82
C VAL A 619 -3.29 7.87 -28.24
N ARG A 620 -3.18 8.99 -29.01
CA ARG A 620 -2.65 8.95 -30.37
C ARG A 620 -1.16 8.61 -30.34
N LEU A 621 -0.76 7.60 -31.15
CA LEU A 621 0.60 7.09 -31.15
C LEU A 621 1.50 7.82 -32.15
N ASN A 622 0.96 8.29 -33.28
CA ASN A 622 1.76 9.03 -34.26
C ASN A 622 1.57 10.54 -34.08
N ALA A 623 2.67 11.25 -33.88
CA ALA A 623 2.65 12.70 -33.66
C ALA A 623 2.07 13.46 -34.88
N LEU A 624 2.34 12.98 -36.08
CA LEU A 624 1.78 13.50 -37.32
C LEU A 624 0.98 12.40 -38.01
N PRO A 625 -0.18 12.71 -38.61
CA PRO A 625 -0.89 11.71 -39.39
C PRO A 625 -0.01 11.13 -40.47
N ILE A 626 -0.11 9.81 -40.68
CA ILE A 626 0.65 9.10 -41.71
C ILE A 626 -0.23 9.03 -42.94
N GLU A 627 0.33 9.38 -44.13
CA GLU A 627 -0.36 9.16 -45.38
C GLU A 627 -0.07 7.71 -45.87
N PHE A 628 -1.12 6.95 -46.10
CA PHE A 628 -1.00 5.60 -46.69
C PHE A 628 -1.44 5.64 -48.13
N ARG A 629 -0.57 5.10 -49.04
CA ARG A 629 -0.81 5.09 -50.46
C ARG A 629 -0.79 3.65 -50.99
N PHE A 630 -1.69 3.35 -51.92
CA PHE A 630 -1.64 2.11 -52.69
C PHE A 630 -0.58 2.30 -53.80
N GLY A 631 0.55 1.63 -53.68
CA GLY A 631 1.70 1.80 -54.60
C GLY A 631 1.82 0.72 -55.64
N ARG A 632 2.53 1.04 -56.74
CA ARG A 632 3.07 0.05 -57.68
C ARG A 632 4.35 0.58 -58.30
N LEU A 633 5.22 -0.33 -58.72
CA LEU A 633 6.42 0.01 -59.48
C LEU A 633 6.19 -0.30 -60.96
N VAL A 634 6.56 0.61 -61.83
CA VAL A 634 6.40 0.47 -63.28
C VAL A 634 7.79 0.48 -63.94
N LEU A 635 8.02 -0.41 -64.83
CA LEU A 635 9.17 -0.34 -65.75
C LEU A 635 8.67 0.10 -67.12
N GLY A 636 9.34 1.09 -67.73
CA GLY A 636 9.04 1.54 -69.06
C GLY A 636 9.80 0.73 -70.10
N ASN A 637 9.17 0.49 -71.28
CA ASN A 637 9.87 -0.07 -72.38
C ASN A 637 10.87 0.94 -72.96
N ASN A 638 11.97 0.45 -73.51
CA ASN A 638 12.97 1.30 -74.13
C ASN A 638 13.63 0.63 -75.32
N ALA A 639 14.14 1.43 -76.26
CA ALA A 639 14.79 0.95 -77.46
C ALA A 639 15.99 1.81 -77.79
N GLY A 640 17.05 1.20 -78.26
CA GLY A 640 18.26 1.94 -78.54
C GLY A 640 19.29 1.12 -79.37
N SER A 641 20.48 1.70 -79.43
CA SER A 641 21.60 1.11 -80.19
C SER A 641 22.11 -0.15 -79.50
N ASP A 642 22.57 -1.08 -80.28
CA ASP A 642 23.33 -2.25 -79.83
C ASP A 642 24.77 -1.88 -79.41
N LEU A 643 25.15 -0.60 -79.45
CA LEU A 643 26.50 -0.15 -79.11
C LEU A 643 26.50 0.53 -77.74
N ASP A 644 25.37 1.04 -77.26
CA ASP A 644 25.28 1.86 -76.04
C ASP A 644 24.40 1.22 -74.96
N PRO A 645 24.77 1.43 -73.67
CA PRO A 645 23.94 0.95 -72.63
C PRO A 645 22.54 1.61 -72.67
N LEU A 646 21.50 0.84 -72.40
CA LEU A 646 20.12 1.28 -72.49
C LEU A 646 19.49 1.37 -71.11
N LEU A 647 19.02 2.55 -70.76
CA LEU A 647 18.32 2.79 -69.44
C LEU A 647 17.08 1.90 -69.37
N ILE A 648 16.86 1.28 -68.21
CA ILE A 648 15.62 0.60 -67.86
C ILE A 648 14.76 1.63 -67.12
N PRO A 649 13.81 2.30 -67.76
CA PRO A 649 13.04 3.34 -67.07
C PRO A 649 12.28 2.73 -65.91
N MET A 650 12.31 3.41 -64.74
CA MET A 650 11.65 2.94 -63.53
C MET A 650 10.89 4.09 -62.89
N GLN A 651 9.68 3.82 -62.42
CA GLN A 651 8.83 4.81 -61.81
C GLN A 651 7.95 4.22 -60.71
N ALA A 652 8.02 4.79 -59.51
CA ALA A 652 7.07 4.47 -58.45
C ALA A 652 5.78 5.28 -58.66
N GLN A 653 4.67 4.58 -58.66
CA GLN A 653 3.35 5.17 -58.83
C GLN A 653 2.45 4.88 -57.65
N TYR A 654 1.45 5.74 -57.40
CA TYR A 654 0.40 5.47 -56.44
C TYR A 654 -0.98 5.75 -57.04
N TYR A 655 -2.00 5.10 -56.47
CA TYR A 655 -3.38 5.32 -56.87
C TYR A 655 -3.88 6.61 -56.22
N ASN A 656 -4.39 7.57 -57.02
CA ASN A 656 -4.81 8.89 -56.54
C ASN A 656 -6.32 9.02 -56.36
N GLY A 657 -7.04 7.87 -56.34
CA GLY A 657 -8.48 7.87 -56.26
C GLY A 657 -9.19 7.68 -57.58
N SER A 658 -8.48 7.90 -58.71
CA SER A 658 -9.04 7.73 -60.05
C SER A 658 -8.13 6.95 -60.99
N GLY A 659 -6.84 6.92 -60.70
CA GLY A 659 -5.87 6.18 -61.53
C GLY A 659 -4.50 6.24 -60.88
N PHE A 660 -3.52 5.60 -61.52
CA PHE A 660 -2.14 5.59 -61.07
C PHE A 660 -1.37 6.79 -61.61
N VAL A 661 -0.71 7.51 -60.75
CA VAL A 661 0.12 8.68 -61.08
C VAL A 661 1.52 8.50 -60.47
N ASN A 662 2.51 9.23 -60.98
CA ASN A 662 3.87 9.21 -60.42
C ASN A 662 3.83 9.65 -58.96
N ASN A 663 4.51 8.91 -58.07
CA ASN A 663 4.61 9.25 -56.66
C ASN A 663 5.79 10.19 -56.41
N THR A 664 5.58 11.46 -56.69
CA THR A 664 6.64 12.49 -56.61
C THR A 664 7.14 12.71 -55.15
N GLU A 665 6.50 12.09 -54.16
CA GLU A 665 6.96 12.15 -52.76
C GLU A 665 7.73 10.88 -52.37
N ASP A 666 7.90 9.92 -53.30
CA ASP A 666 8.69 8.72 -53.01
C ASP A 666 10.17 9.03 -53.20
N ASN A 667 10.83 9.30 -52.08
CA ASN A 667 12.26 9.53 -52.00
C ASN A 667 12.95 8.40 -51.22
N CYS A 668 12.29 7.24 -51.09
CA CYS A 668 12.72 6.20 -50.17
C CYS A 668 12.82 4.81 -50.83
N SER A 669 12.06 4.53 -51.89
CA SER A 669 12.11 3.23 -52.57
C SER A 669 13.49 3.02 -53.20
N VAL A 670 14.04 1.84 -52.96
CA VAL A 670 15.42 1.50 -53.39
C VAL A 670 15.40 0.82 -54.74
N PHE A 671 16.38 1.15 -55.58
CA PHE A 671 16.63 0.45 -56.84
C PHE A 671 17.97 -0.30 -56.81
N ASP A 672 17.95 -1.54 -57.33
CA ASP A 672 19.13 -2.43 -57.31
C ASP A 672 19.11 -3.34 -58.51
N HIS A 673 20.18 -3.26 -59.35
CA HIS A 673 20.24 -4.06 -60.58
C HIS A 673 20.26 -5.57 -60.31
N THR A 674 20.64 -6.00 -59.10
CA THR A 674 20.64 -7.43 -58.76
C THR A 674 19.22 -8.02 -58.71
N GLN A 675 18.20 -7.13 -58.64
CA GLN A 675 16.80 -7.55 -58.63
C GLN A 675 16.24 -7.80 -60.04
N ILE A 676 17.03 -7.60 -61.13
CA ILE A 676 16.58 -7.80 -62.49
C ILE A 676 16.80 -9.25 -62.93
N THR A 677 15.76 -9.83 -63.49
CA THR A 677 15.81 -11.17 -64.09
C THR A 677 15.44 -11.06 -65.59
N GLN A 678 16.25 -11.60 -66.44
CA GLN A 678 15.94 -11.71 -67.91
C GLN A 678 15.01 -12.90 -68.12
N ILE A 679 13.81 -12.61 -68.66
CA ILE A 679 12.77 -13.60 -68.85
C ILE A 679 12.94 -14.25 -70.25
N SER A 680 13.20 -13.41 -71.24
CA SER A 680 13.44 -13.90 -72.61
C SER A 680 14.26 -12.92 -73.42
N PRO A 681 15.05 -13.38 -74.36
CA PRO A 681 15.46 -14.78 -74.54
C PRO A 681 16.35 -15.25 -73.39
N SER A 682 16.51 -16.56 -73.26
CA SER A 682 17.39 -17.12 -72.23
C SER A 682 18.89 -16.90 -72.51
N SER A 683 19.21 -16.61 -73.75
CA SER A 683 20.58 -16.33 -74.20
C SER A 683 20.55 -15.45 -75.47
N PRO A 684 21.42 -14.48 -75.54
CA PRO A 684 22.45 -14.08 -74.57
C PRO A 684 21.90 -13.38 -73.36
N GLN A 685 22.62 -13.44 -72.24
CA GLN A 685 22.28 -12.74 -71.01
C GLN A 685 22.82 -11.31 -71.05
N LEU A 686 22.00 -10.37 -70.71
CA LEU A 686 22.41 -9.00 -70.49
C LEU A 686 23.15 -8.85 -69.17
N THR A 687 24.02 -7.88 -69.10
CA THR A 687 24.62 -7.45 -67.81
C THR A 687 24.13 -6.02 -67.47
N TYR A 688 24.19 -5.68 -66.21
CA TYR A 688 23.59 -4.42 -65.73
C TYR A 688 24.63 -3.59 -64.98
N LYS A 689 24.51 -2.27 -65.07
CA LYS A 689 25.32 -1.33 -64.28
C LYS A 689 24.48 -0.13 -63.83
N TYR A 690 25.01 0.62 -62.90
CA TYR A 690 24.41 1.91 -62.49
C TYR A 690 25.05 3.05 -63.28
N GLY A 691 24.29 4.12 -63.47
CA GLY A 691 24.77 5.33 -64.10
C GLY A 691 25.96 5.95 -63.39
N THR A 692 25.84 6.06 -62.07
CA THR A 692 26.90 6.59 -61.18
C THR A 692 27.79 5.48 -60.60
N GLY A 693 27.49 4.22 -60.85
CA GLY A 693 28.23 3.10 -60.32
C GLY A 693 27.74 2.54 -59.00
N VAL A 694 26.64 3.06 -58.44
CA VAL A 694 26.07 2.63 -57.13
C VAL A 694 24.58 2.45 -57.22
N SER A 695 24.05 1.55 -56.38
CA SER A 695 22.61 1.45 -56.09
C SER A 695 22.16 2.72 -55.36
N GLY A 696 20.87 2.97 -55.26
CA GLY A 696 20.38 4.16 -54.59
C GLY A 696 18.88 4.12 -54.31
N GLN A 697 18.39 5.27 -53.96
CA GLN A 697 16.96 5.49 -53.73
C GLN A 697 16.37 6.33 -54.86
N LEU A 698 15.12 6.12 -55.17
CA LEU A 698 14.39 6.98 -56.10
C LEU A 698 14.30 8.41 -55.52
N GLU A 699 14.23 9.39 -56.41
CA GLU A 699 13.96 10.80 -56.09
C GLU A 699 12.70 11.22 -56.85
N ALA A 700 11.72 11.75 -56.12
CA ALA A 700 10.45 12.10 -56.72
C ALA A 700 9.82 10.94 -57.51
N GLY A 701 10.04 9.70 -57.03
CA GLY A 701 9.46 8.50 -57.61
C GLY A 701 10.14 7.99 -58.86
N VAL A 702 11.29 8.58 -59.27
CA VAL A 702 12.07 8.14 -60.44
C VAL A 702 13.55 8.06 -60.07
N TYR A 703 14.39 7.64 -61.00
CA TYR A 703 15.84 7.64 -60.71
C TYR A 703 16.34 9.06 -60.43
N PRO A 704 17.32 9.20 -59.55
CA PRO A 704 18.04 10.49 -59.40
C PRO A 704 18.71 10.89 -60.72
N ALA A 705 18.96 12.19 -60.90
CA ALA A 705 19.70 12.69 -62.05
C ALA A 705 21.05 11.97 -62.17
N ASP A 706 21.38 11.52 -63.38
CA ASP A 706 22.64 10.87 -63.72
C ASP A 706 22.84 9.48 -63.10
N ASN A 707 21.79 8.90 -62.46
CA ASN A 707 21.88 7.53 -61.98
C ASN A 707 20.62 6.76 -62.39
N GLY A 708 20.76 5.43 -62.46
CA GLY A 708 19.69 4.52 -62.84
C GLY A 708 20.30 3.18 -63.21
N ILE A 709 19.47 2.24 -63.61
CA ILE A 709 19.92 0.91 -64.01
C ILE A 709 19.96 0.87 -65.54
N TYR A 710 21.14 0.54 -66.08
CA TYR A 710 21.36 0.41 -67.50
C TYR A 710 21.70 -1.04 -67.85
N ALA A 711 21.03 -1.56 -68.92
CA ALA A 711 21.36 -2.84 -69.46
C ALA A 711 22.48 -2.66 -70.54
N GLN A 712 23.51 -3.46 -70.44
CA GLN A 712 24.61 -3.44 -71.38
C GLN A 712 24.20 -4.26 -72.57
N PRO A 713 24.45 -3.76 -73.85
CA PRO A 713 24.11 -4.52 -75.04
C PRO A 713 24.89 -5.81 -75.10
N ASN A 714 24.23 -6.89 -75.48
CA ASN A 714 24.83 -8.21 -75.67
C ASN A 714 24.12 -8.92 -76.81
N GLY A 715 24.11 -8.26 -77.98
CA GLY A 715 23.46 -8.74 -79.20
C GLY A 715 22.22 -7.91 -79.55
N LEU A 716 21.74 -8.19 -80.78
CA LEU A 716 20.54 -7.54 -81.33
C LEU A 716 19.29 -8.29 -80.85
N GLY A 717 18.23 -7.57 -80.65
CA GLY A 717 16.94 -8.20 -80.38
C GLY A 717 16.14 -7.57 -79.30
N GLU A 718 15.09 -8.24 -78.92
CA GLU A 718 14.13 -7.85 -77.88
C GLU A 718 14.37 -8.71 -76.68
N PHE A 719 14.50 -8.07 -75.54
CA PHE A 719 14.76 -8.67 -74.21
C PHE A 719 13.62 -8.30 -73.24
N THR A 720 12.94 -9.30 -72.71
CA THR A 720 11.94 -9.12 -71.66
C THR A 720 12.60 -9.26 -70.32
N LEU A 721 12.52 -8.23 -69.49
CA LEU A 721 13.10 -8.19 -68.15
C LEU A 721 11.99 -8.06 -67.12
N GLU A 722 12.24 -8.61 -65.95
CA GLU A 722 11.37 -8.51 -64.78
C GLU A 722 12.21 -7.98 -63.62
N TYR A 723 11.64 -7.05 -62.83
CA TYR A 723 12.30 -6.51 -61.64
C TYR A 723 11.59 -7.02 -60.40
N ASN A 724 12.29 -7.80 -59.56
CA ASN A 724 11.76 -8.33 -58.30
C ASN A 724 11.60 -7.19 -57.31
N THR A 725 10.39 -6.63 -57.24
CA THR A 725 10.10 -5.49 -56.40
C THR A 725 9.52 -5.92 -55.06
N TYR A 726 9.45 -4.97 -54.12
CA TYR A 726 8.82 -5.20 -52.82
C TYR A 726 7.34 -5.60 -52.98
N GLY A 727 6.81 -6.41 -52.08
CA GLY A 727 5.43 -6.87 -52.11
C GLY A 727 4.43 -5.73 -52.24
N TRP A 728 4.71 -4.60 -51.54
CA TRP A 728 3.82 -3.42 -51.54
C TRP A 728 3.94 -2.58 -52.84
N LEU A 729 4.82 -2.95 -53.78
CA LEU A 729 4.93 -2.27 -55.08
C LEU A 729 4.58 -3.21 -56.23
N LYS A 730 4.15 -4.45 -55.96
CA LYS A 730 3.63 -5.35 -56.99
C LYS A 730 2.21 -4.97 -57.40
N TRP A 731 1.79 -5.35 -58.60
CA TRP A 731 0.47 -5.03 -59.12
C TRP A 731 -0.09 -6.20 -59.93
N ASP A 732 -1.41 -6.24 -60.11
CA ASP A 732 -2.10 -7.22 -60.94
C ASP A 732 -2.03 -6.76 -62.43
N TRP A 733 -0.90 -7.02 -63.06
CA TRP A 733 -0.65 -6.58 -64.45
C TRP A 733 -1.51 -7.30 -65.47
N GLN A 734 -2.04 -8.47 -65.14
CA GLN A 734 -2.80 -9.29 -66.06
C GLN A 734 -4.29 -9.24 -65.81
N GLY A 735 -4.71 -8.67 -64.70
CA GLY A 735 -6.11 -8.58 -64.32
C GLY A 735 -6.72 -9.92 -63.91
N ASP A 736 -5.88 -10.83 -63.46
CA ASP A 736 -6.31 -12.20 -63.10
C ASP A 736 -6.31 -12.45 -61.58
N GLY A 737 -6.07 -11.40 -60.77
CA GLY A 737 -6.01 -11.51 -59.33
C GLY A 737 -4.65 -11.91 -58.78
N THR A 738 -3.58 -11.89 -59.61
CA THR A 738 -2.24 -12.24 -59.16
C THR A 738 -1.35 -11.01 -59.10
N GLN A 739 -0.70 -10.79 -57.94
CA GLN A 739 0.28 -9.71 -57.80
C GLN A 739 1.60 -10.13 -58.40
N LEU A 740 2.03 -9.43 -59.44
CA LEU A 740 3.21 -9.76 -60.21
C LEU A 740 4.22 -8.62 -60.19
N ASP A 741 5.46 -8.97 -60.37
CA ASP A 741 6.56 -8.04 -60.56
C ASP A 741 6.43 -7.28 -61.88
N PRO A 742 6.88 -6.01 -61.93
CA PRO A 742 6.81 -5.25 -63.20
C PRO A 742 7.78 -5.78 -64.22
N ARG A 743 7.34 -5.76 -65.50
CA ARG A 743 8.15 -6.19 -66.61
C ARG A 743 8.37 -5.05 -67.60
N THR A 744 9.45 -5.16 -68.37
CA THR A 744 9.79 -4.24 -69.46
C THR A 744 10.35 -4.99 -70.61
N ILE A 745 10.24 -4.37 -71.80
CA ILE A 745 10.86 -4.84 -73.02
C ILE A 745 11.91 -3.83 -73.40
N LEU A 746 13.17 -4.33 -73.55
CA LEU A 746 14.28 -3.56 -74.10
C LEU A 746 14.59 -4.09 -75.50
N GLN A 747 14.69 -3.18 -76.43
CA GLN A 747 14.97 -3.53 -77.83
C GLN A 747 16.31 -2.92 -78.22
N PHE A 748 17.31 -3.80 -78.52
CA PHE A 748 18.61 -3.40 -79.04
C PHE A 748 18.60 -3.60 -80.49
N GLY A 749 18.74 -2.49 -81.28
CA GLY A 749 18.75 -2.49 -82.73
C GLY A 749 20.10 -1.96 -83.29
N ARG A 750 20.41 -2.28 -84.55
CA ARG A 750 21.56 -1.67 -85.16
C ARG A 750 21.33 -0.22 -85.44
N PHE A 751 22.12 0.62 -84.78
CA PHE A 751 22.11 2.03 -85.10
C PHE A 751 22.89 2.22 -86.40
N ARG A 752 22.19 2.41 -87.49
CA ARG A 752 22.79 2.81 -88.73
C ARG A 752 22.91 4.32 -88.76
N GLY A 753 24.06 4.85 -88.24
CA GLY A 753 24.34 6.27 -88.32
C GLY A 753 24.16 6.75 -89.77
N ASN A 754 23.43 7.83 -89.95
CA ASN A 754 23.15 8.45 -91.27
C ASN A 754 22.15 7.69 -92.15
N ASP A 755 21.09 7.18 -91.62
CA ASP A 755 19.93 6.87 -92.46
C ASP A 755 19.46 8.24 -93.02
N ARG A 756 19.81 8.49 -94.23
CA ARG A 756 19.35 9.73 -94.88
C ARG A 756 17.81 9.69 -94.98
N VAL A 757 17.20 10.60 -94.38
CA VAL A 757 15.79 10.89 -94.63
C VAL A 757 15.79 11.54 -96.01
N ILE A 758 15.35 10.80 -97.03
CA ILE A 758 15.17 11.36 -98.37
C ILE A 758 13.80 12.03 -98.34
N TYR A 759 13.84 13.37 -98.40
CA TYR A 759 12.61 14.15 -98.58
C TYR A 759 12.31 14.21 -100.03
N TRP A 760 11.26 13.57 -100.47
CA TRP A 760 10.71 13.76 -101.80
C TRP A 760 9.75 14.96 -101.68
N ARG A 761 10.12 16.01 -102.43
CA ARG A 761 9.20 17.14 -102.56
C ARG A 761 8.71 17.09 -103.98
N GLU A 762 7.48 16.74 -104.17
CA GLU A 762 6.81 16.89 -105.45
C GLU A 762 6.47 18.33 -105.70
N THR A 763 7.10 18.97 -106.62
CA THR A 763 6.69 20.29 -107.05
C THR A 763 5.83 20.07 -108.33
N ARG A 764 4.56 20.47 -108.14
CA ARG A 764 3.73 20.61 -109.34
C ARG A 764 4.09 21.94 -109.98
N GLU A 765 4.34 21.87 -111.32
CA GLU A 765 4.42 23.06 -112.17
C GLU A 765 3.04 23.68 -112.33
#